data_4e2a3fbfa2911ec8693c6b0992f33c99
#
_entry.id   4e2a3fbfa2911ec8693c6b0992f33c99
#
_cell.length_a   1.000
_cell.length_b   1.000
_cell.length_c   1.000
_cell.angle_alpha   90.00
_cell.angle_beta   90.00
_cell.angle_gamma   90.00
#
_symmetry.space_group_name_H-M   'P 1'
#
loop_
_entity.id
_entity.type
_entity.pdbx_description
1 polymer ?
#
loop_
_entity_poly.entity_id
_entity_poly.type
_entity_poly.pdbx_seq_one_letter_code
_entity_poly.pdbx_strand_id
1 'polypeptide(L)'
;MNGKYIYFAIAALLGVLCVQLTFLPFFLLQTLYLYLLYKYKRFMKFQLGLVAVCFLTFFFIGQHAVSTNKTAIPSSTTTFYLQYTEDPKIDGDLLQVQAADARYKEKLLIRYKIQSEQEKDLLKTKTFYHCLCRVSGTLGKPAIAKNPNAFNYRKYLSRKNIYWIIEIQENPLQTCSPMNPSPVELIKQLRYSGINYLESHFPIEIASLSAALLFGDRNLFDPEVLTAYQKTGIVHLLAISGLHVSLLIAMVFYIGIRFGLTRQFMINFLLIILPIYVILTGGSPSVIRSAMMIFLVLLTVKLKARLRLFPLDAISLAFISYLFFNPMVIFDAGFQLSFSVSLVIILSAPYILQGYEKTITRMLATSLVAQLAALPFLLYHYFEVSMIGIIANMVYIPLFSFVYLPGLYLLFIIQFMFGKTPLILISIFRTIISLSNYLIEYLADFTFFRFIPGRPNWFLLIVYIFILLLIFFIWETKAYPKRKVHLFVLIVVLIIFQQGWNWLNPYGEVTMIDVGQGDSILIHLAHDKGTYLIDTGGTMNYTEEKWRERARAFEVGRDVVVPFLKGQGITKIDKLILTHGDMDHIGGAFSIIKELEVKQILMPSVVEPSITELAILEEAKKKNITVIKVSEGDKWIIGENEFDILSPEKNFAGERNSGSIAFIAQLGGVSWFFGGDLDQEGEEKIIKKYPNLKVDVLKAGHHGSKTSSAESFINQISPRIALISVGEKNRFGHPHSEVLNRLRKTNTVIFRTDQQGAITYKFYQGKGTISPYLP
;
A
#
# COMPACT_ATOMS: atom_id res chain seq x y z
N MET A 1 -5.88 36.47 17.38
CA MET A 1 -6.43 35.54 16.35
C MET A 1 -6.28 34.08 16.78
N ASN A 2 -6.45 33.78 18.03
CA ASN A 2 -6.19 32.43 18.57
C ASN A 2 -7.11 31.38 17.94
N GLY A 3 -6.54 30.34 17.32
CA GLY A 3 -7.25 29.24 16.68
C GLY A 3 -7.92 29.58 15.35
N LYS A 4 -7.64 30.74 14.73
CA LYS A 4 -8.30 31.14 13.48
C LYS A 4 -7.59 30.72 12.19
N TYR A 5 -6.34 30.27 12.27
CA TYR A 5 -5.59 29.85 11.06
C TYR A 5 -6.13 28.56 10.45
N ILE A 6 -6.89 27.74 11.21
CA ILE A 6 -7.55 26.55 10.68
C ILE A 6 -8.53 26.88 9.55
N TYR A 7 -9.19 28.03 9.62
CA TYR A 7 -10.12 28.45 8.56
C TYR A 7 -9.41 28.75 7.24
N PHE A 8 -8.18 29.25 7.30
CA PHE A 8 -7.33 29.44 6.13
C PHE A 8 -6.80 28.10 5.61
N ALA A 9 -6.46 27.17 6.50
CA ALA A 9 -6.03 25.82 6.11
C ALA A 9 -7.14 25.08 5.36
N ILE A 10 -8.40 25.19 5.80
CA ILE A 10 -9.55 24.62 5.09
C ILE A 10 -9.73 25.29 3.71
N ALA A 11 -9.64 26.61 3.62
CA ALA A 11 -9.74 27.30 2.34
C ALA A 11 -8.60 26.91 1.37
N ALA A 12 -7.37 26.78 1.86
CA ALA A 12 -6.22 26.28 1.10
C ALA A 12 -6.45 24.85 0.57
N LEU A 13 -6.96 23.97 1.43
CA LEU A 13 -7.33 22.59 1.05
C LEU A 13 -8.37 22.58 -0.07
N LEU A 14 -9.46 23.33 0.10
CA LEU A 14 -10.54 23.44 -0.89
C LEU A 14 -10.04 24.00 -2.22
N GLY A 15 -9.12 24.99 -2.20
CA GLY A 15 -8.49 25.54 -3.39
C GLY A 15 -7.72 24.49 -4.19
N VAL A 16 -6.88 23.68 -3.53
CA VAL A 16 -6.13 22.60 -4.19
C VAL A 16 -7.07 21.51 -4.69
N LEU A 17 -8.05 21.06 -3.89
CA LEU A 17 -9.01 20.01 -4.27
C LEU A 17 -9.90 20.41 -5.45
N CYS A 18 -10.26 21.69 -5.56
CA CYS A 18 -11.04 22.25 -6.66
C CYS A 18 -10.39 22.00 -8.02
N VAL A 19 -9.06 22.03 -8.09
CA VAL A 19 -8.29 21.78 -9.32
C VAL A 19 -8.02 20.29 -9.53
N GLN A 20 -7.70 19.58 -8.45
CA GLN A 20 -7.19 18.21 -8.53
C GLN A 20 -8.28 17.15 -8.72
N LEU A 21 -9.49 17.42 -8.28
CA LEU A 21 -10.62 16.49 -8.36
C LEU A 21 -11.68 17.04 -9.32
N THR A 22 -12.55 17.92 -8.85
CA THR A 22 -13.66 18.48 -9.64
C THR A 22 -13.90 19.94 -9.23
N PHE A 23 -14.01 20.83 -10.21
CA PHE A 23 -14.15 22.26 -9.95
C PHE A 23 -15.45 22.60 -9.19
N LEU A 24 -16.60 22.24 -9.75
CA LEU A 24 -17.89 22.75 -9.30
C LEU A 24 -18.24 22.38 -7.84
N PRO A 25 -18.14 21.13 -7.38
CA PRO A 25 -18.49 20.79 -6.00
C PRO A 25 -17.64 21.52 -4.95
N PHE A 26 -16.32 21.60 -5.18
CA PHE A 26 -15.41 22.25 -4.23
C PHE A 26 -15.53 23.77 -4.24
N PHE A 27 -15.84 24.37 -5.39
CA PHE A 27 -16.15 25.80 -5.48
C PHE A 27 -17.45 26.14 -4.73
N LEU A 28 -18.51 25.33 -4.92
CA LEU A 28 -19.77 25.49 -4.19
C LEU A 28 -19.57 25.28 -2.67
N LEU A 29 -18.75 24.31 -2.29
CA LEU A 29 -18.40 24.08 -0.89
C LEU A 29 -17.65 25.28 -0.28
N GLN A 30 -16.74 25.90 -1.05
CA GLN A 30 -16.04 27.13 -0.63
C GLN A 30 -17.02 28.32 -0.46
N THR A 31 -17.99 28.49 -1.36
CA THR A 31 -18.97 29.56 -1.25
C THR A 31 -19.89 29.36 -0.04
N LEU A 32 -20.35 28.13 0.17
CA LEU A 32 -21.11 27.75 1.37
C LEU A 32 -20.28 28.00 2.64
N TYR A 33 -19.00 27.62 2.62
CA TYR A 33 -18.08 27.83 3.73
C TYR A 33 -17.94 29.32 4.09
N LEU A 34 -17.72 30.20 3.12
CA LEU A 34 -17.66 31.66 3.34
C LEU A 34 -18.99 32.20 3.88
N TYR A 35 -20.13 31.73 3.33
CA TYR A 35 -21.45 32.09 3.82
C TYR A 35 -21.65 31.70 5.30
N LEU A 36 -21.26 30.49 5.69
CA LEU A 36 -21.35 30.02 7.08
C LEU A 36 -20.47 30.87 8.03
N LEU A 37 -19.22 31.17 7.60
CA LEU A 37 -18.33 32.04 8.38
C LEU A 37 -18.91 33.45 8.56
N TYR A 38 -19.59 33.98 7.57
CA TYR A 38 -20.30 35.25 7.63
C TYR A 38 -21.51 35.15 8.56
N LYS A 39 -22.41 34.18 8.36
CA LYS A 39 -23.64 33.96 9.11
C LYS A 39 -23.39 33.79 10.60
N TYR A 40 -22.38 33.05 10.97
CA TYR A 40 -22.02 32.80 12.38
C TYR A 40 -21.07 33.87 12.95
N LYS A 41 -20.87 35.00 12.26
CA LYS A 41 -20.05 36.15 12.69
C LYS A 41 -18.63 35.75 13.17
N ARG A 42 -18.04 34.69 12.58
CA ARG A 42 -16.71 34.23 12.99
C ARG A 42 -15.60 35.17 12.53
N PHE A 43 -15.85 35.93 11.42
CA PHE A 43 -14.91 36.86 10.82
C PHE A 43 -15.58 38.16 10.41
N MET A 44 -14.80 39.25 10.41
CA MET A 44 -15.18 40.51 9.76
C MET A 44 -15.13 40.38 8.24
N LYS A 45 -15.85 41.24 7.50
CA LYS A 45 -15.84 41.21 6.01
C LYS A 45 -14.46 41.21 5.42
N PHE A 46 -13.52 42.01 5.94
CA PHE A 46 -12.12 42.02 5.49
C PHE A 46 -11.43 40.66 5.69
N GLN A 47 -11.64 39.99 6.80
CA GLN A 47 -11.06 38.68 7.09
C GLN A 47 -11.65 37.58 6.19
N LEU A 48 -12.94 37.67 5.85
CA LEU A 48 -13.57 36.80 4.85
C LEU A 48 -12.92 36.98 3.46
N GLY A 49 -12.62 38.23 3.10
CA GLY A 49 -11.83 38.53 1.89
C GLY A 49 -10.47 37.84 1.90
N LEU A 50 -9.76 37.84 3.04
CA LEU A 50 -8.47 37.14 3.16
C LEU A 50 -8.62 35.61 3.04
N VAL A 51 -9.69 35.02 3.56
CA VAL A 51 -9.98 33.57 3.40
C VAL A 51 -10.26 33.26 1.92
N ALA A 52 -11.01 34.12 1.23
CA ALA A 52 -11.25 33.96 -0.22
C ALA A 52 -9.96 34.10 -1.04
N VAL A 53 -9.10 35.07 -0.71
CA VAL A 53 -7.77 35.22 -1.33
C VAL A 53 -6.91 33.98 -1.09
N CYS A 54 -6.91 33.45 0.11
CA CYS A 54 -6.19 32.20 0.41
C CYS A 54 -6.67 31.04 -0.49
N PHE A 55 -7.99 30.85 -0.62
CA PHE A 55 -8.55 29.85 -1.55
C PHE A 55 -8.04 30.06 -3.00
N LEU A 56 -8.14 31.27 -3.52
CA LEU A 56 -7.70 31.61 -4.87
C LEU A 56 -6.19 31.35 -5.05
N THR A 57 -5.38 31.75 -4.07
CA THR A 57 -3.93 31.50 -4.10
C THR A 57 -3.64 30.01 -4.26
N PHE A 58 -4.27 29.16 -3.43
CA PHE A 58 -4.07 27.72 -3.49
C PHE A 58 -4.74 27.04 -4.68
N PHE A 59 -5.80 27.62 -5.22
CA PHE A 59 -6.36 27.24 -6.50
C PHE A 59 -5.32 27.42 -7.63
N PHE A 60 -4.70 28.61 -7.74
CA PHE A 60 -3.69 28.86 -8.76
C PHE A 60 -2.41 28.04 -8.55
N ILE A 61 -1.97 27.83 -7.31
CA ILE A 61 -0.84 26.95 -7.01
C ILE A 61 -1.17 25.51 -7.45
N GLY A 62 -2.37 25.01 -7.16
CA GLY A 62 -2.85 23.71 -7.61
C GLY A 62 -2.90 23.62 -9.13
N GLN A 63 -3.40 24.64 -9.82
CA GLN A 63 -3.47 24.71 -11.27
C GLN A 63 -2.06 24.71 -11.91
N HIS A 64 -1.14 25.47 -11.35
CA HIS A 64 0.26 25.47 -11.79
C HIS A 64 0.88 24.08 -11.61
N ALA A 65 0.68 23.44 -10.46
CA ALA A 65 1.21 22.10 -10.21
C ALA A 65 0.65 21.04 -11.18
N VAL A 66 -0.63 21.15 -11.60
CA VAL A 66 -1.21 20.25 -12.62
C VAL A 66 -0.66 20.55 -14.01
N SER A 67 -0.58 21.83 -14.39
CA SER A 67 -0.12 22.23 -15.72
C SER A 67 1.36 21.89 -15.97
N THR A 68 2.17 21.95 -14.93
CA THR A 68 3.61 21.61 -14.96
C THR A 68 3.89 20.11 -14.74
N ASN A 69 2.88 19.33 -14.32
CA ASN A 69 3.02 17.89 -14.09
C ASN A 69 3.06 17.11 -15.43
N LYS A 70 4.11 17.35 -16.21
CA LYS A 70 4.34 16.74 -17.52
C LYS A 70 5.83 16.47 -17.70
N THR A 71 6.14 15.39 -18.44
CA THR A 71 7.52 15.09 -18.81
C THR A 71 8.02 16.03 -19.91
N ALA A 72 9.26 16.45 -19.78
CA ALA A 72 10.01 17.18 -20.80
C ALA A 72 10.96 16.25 -21.59
N ILE A 73 11.17 15.01 -21.12
CA ILE A 73 12.10 14.07 -21.74
C ILE A 73 11.41 13.36 -22.91
N PRO A 74 11.95 13.45 -24.15
CA PRO A 74 11.46 12.67 -25.29
C PRO A 74 11.60 11.16 -25.06
N SER A 75 10.60 10.38 -25.46
CA SER A 75 10.60 8.93 -25.29
C SER A 75 11.72 8.19 -26.04
N SER A 76 12.31 8.83 -27.03
CA SER A 76 13.44 8.31 -27.80
C SER A 76 14.82 8.56 -27.17
N THR A 77 14.88 9.24 -26.03
CA THR A 77 16.15 9.56 -25.34
C THR A 77 16.75 8.28 -24.76
N THR A 78 18.02 8.02 -25.08
CA THR A 78 18.77 6.84 -24.63
C THR A 78 19.98 7.18 -23.76
N THR A 79 20.44 8.44 -23.79
CA THR A 79 21.59 8.92 -23.01
C THR A 79 21.19 10.02 -22.06
N PHE A 80 21.56 9.88 -20.81
CA PHE A 80 21.17 10.76 -19.70
C PHE A 80 22.40 11.27 -18.97
N TYR A 81 22.29 12.49 -18.38
CA TYR A 81 23.28 13.08 -17.51
C TYR A 81 22.67 13.22 -16.12
N LEU A 82 22.99 12.25 -15.27
CA LEU A 82 22.28 12.02 -14.02
C LEU A 82 23.04 12.56 -12.82
N GLN A 83 22.35 13.34 -12.01
CA GLN A 83 22.75 13.70 -10.66
C GLN A 83 21.87 12.95 -9.67
N TYR A 84 22.43 12.07 -8.85
CA TYR A 84 21.68 11.27 -7.89
C TYR A 84 21.16 12.14 -6.75
N THR A 85 19.87 12.01 -6.45
CA THR A 85 19.17 12.91 -5.50
C THR A 85 18.74 12.23 -4.21
N GLU A 86 18.72 10.89 -4.18
CA GLU A 86 18.35 10.09 -3.02
C GLU A 86 19.32 8.94 -2.82
N ASP A 87 19.30 8.34 -1.61
CA ASP A 87 20.11 7.18 -1.27
C ASP A 87 19.76 5.99 -2.20
N PRO A 88 20.76 5.22 -2.67
CA PRO A 88 20.51 4.00 -3.42
C PRO A 88 19.85 2.96 -2.52
N LYS A 89 18.88 2.24 -3.08
CA LYS A 89 18.27 1.07 -2.46
C LYS A 89 18.77 -0.16 -3.18
N ILE A 90 19.48 -1.02 -2.45
CA ILE A 90 19.98 -2.29 -2.96
C ILE A 90 19.19 -3.40 -2.25
N ASP A 91 18.45 -4.18 -3.03
CA ASP A 91 17.66 -5.33 -2.56
C ASP A 91 17.92 -6.52 -3.47
N GLY A 92 18.61 -7.53 -2.94
CA GLY A 92 19.09 -8.64 -3.74
C GLY A 92 20.04 -8.16 -4.86
N ASP A 93 19.67 -8.48 -6.09
CA ASP A 93 20.37 -8.09 -7.32
C ASP A 93 19.87 -6.76 -7.94
N LEU A 94 18.93 -6.08 -7.29
CA LEU A 94 18.32 -4.86 -7.82
C LEU A 94 18.80 -3.61 -7.08
N LEU A 95 19.42 -2.68 -7.81
CA LEU A 95 19.66 -1.33 -7.36
C LEU A 95 18.57 -0.40 -7.90
N GLN A 96 17.98 0.38 -7.02
CA GLN A 96 17.05 1.46 -7.35
C GLN A 96 17.54 2.78 -6.75
N VAL A 97 17.60 3.84 -7.57
CA VAL A 97 18.00 5.17 -7.09
C VAL A 97 17.26 6.26 -7.85
N GLN A 98 16.93 7.35 -7.16
CA GLN A 98 16.36 8.53 -7.82
C GLN A 98 17.49 9.47 -8.23
N ALA A 99 17.36 10.01 -9.45
CA ALA A 99 18.27 11.02 -9.98
C ALA A 99 17.50 12.13 -10.71
N ALA A 100 18.14 13.25 -10.92
CA ALA A 100 17.67 14.32 -11.81
C ALA A 100 18.55 14.36 -13.07
N ASP A 101 17.93 14.41 -14.23
CA ASP A 101 18.68 14.67 -15.47
C ASP A 101 19.08 16.16 -15.54
N ALA A 102 20.36 16.43 -15.74
CA ALA A 102 20.90 17.81 -15.73
C ALA A 102 20.39 18.66 -16.89
N ARG A 103 20.04 18.05 -18.04
CA ARG A 103 19.54 18.78 -19.24
C ARG A 103 18.08 19.16 -19.09
N TYR A 104 17.25 18.22 -18.67
CA TYR A 104 15.79 18.40 -18.58
C TYR A 104 15.34 18.88 -17.21
N LYS A 105 16.18 18.80 -16.19
CA LYS A 105 15.87 19.09 -14.77
C LYS A 105 14.70 18.26 -14.23
N GLU A 106 14.49 17.07 -14.80
CA GLU A 106 13.40 16.17 -14.47
C GLU A 106 13.92 15.01 -13.61
N LYS A 107 13.12 14.60 -12.62
CA LYS A 107 13.42 13.45 -11.76
C LYS A 107 13.10 12.14 -12.46
N LEU A 108 13.98 11.18 -12.30
CA LEU A 108 13.93 9.86 -12.89
C LEU A 108 14.15 8.80 -11.82
N LEU A 109 13.57 7.62 -11.99
CA LEU A 109 13.87 6.44 -11.20
C LEU A 109 14.76 5.50 -12.04
N ILE A 110 15.93 5.18 -11.52
CA ILE A 110 16.89 4.32 -12.18
C ILE A 110 16.76 2.92 -11.59
N ARG A 111 16.79 1.91 -12.47
CA ARG A 111 16.88 0.50 -12.12
C ARG A 111 18.10 -0.11 -12.78
N TYR A 112 18.90 -0.79 -11.98
CA TYR A 112 20.07 -1.51 -12.42
C TYR A 112 20.09 -2.92 -11.84
N LYS A 113 20.30 -3.92 -12.69
CA LYS A 113 20.46 -5.30 -12.24
C LYS A 113 21.95 -5.57 -12.01
N ILE A 114 22.33 -5.70 -10.74
CA ILE A 114 23.71 -5.97 -10.30
C ILE A 114 24.17 -7.31 -10.84
N GLN A 115 25.38 -7.36 -11.39
CA GLN A 115 25.88 -8.52 -12.11
C GLN A 115 26.64 -9.51 -11.21
N SER A 116 27.26 -9.05 -10.11
CA SER A 116 28.05 -9.88 -9.19
C SER A 116 27.95 -9.41 -7.75
N GLU A 117 28.23 -10.32 -6.81
CA GLU A 117 28.29 -10.01 -5.38
C GLU A 117 29.36 -8.96 -5.07
N GLN A 118 30.53 -9.06 -5.71
CA GLN A 118 31.61 -8.07 -5.56
C GLN A 118 31.17 -6.66 -5.99
N GLU A 119 30.41 -6.57 -7.09
CA GLU A 119 29.85 -5.30 -7.53
C GLU A 119 28.82 -4.75 -6.52
N LYS A 120 27.98 -5.62 -5.94
CA LYS A 120 27.01 -5.28 -4.91
C LYS A 120 27.69 -4.64 -3.71
N ASP A 121 28.76 -5.24 -3.21
CA ASP A 121 29.52 -4.72 -2.06
C ASP A 121 30.20 -3.40 -2.39
N LEU A 122 30.73 -3.27 -3.61
CA LEU A 122 31.31 -2.03 -4.08
C LEU A 122 30.26 -0.90 -4.16
N LEU A 123 29.06 -1.19 -4.67
CA LEU A 123 27.99 -0.20 -4.78
C LEU A 123 27.43 0.21 -3.41
N LYS A 124 27.46 -0.67 -2.41
CA LYS A 124 27.09 -0.34 -1.02
C LYS A 124 28.07 0.64 -0.35
N THR A 125 29.35 0.53 -0.68
CA THR A 125 30.39 1.36 -0.06
C THR A 125 30.60 2.70 -0.75
N LYS A 126 30.30 2.80 -2.06
CA LYS A 126 30.46 4.03 -2.83
C LYS A 126 29.34 5.05 -2.57
N THR A 127 29.73 6.32 -2.57
CA THR A 127 28.74 7.41 -2.56
C THR A 127 28.19 7.66 -3.96
N PHE A 128 26.89 7.91 -4.03
CA PHE A 128 26.18 8.31 -5.24
C PHE A 128 26.06 9.82 -5.37
N TYR A 129 26.36 10.55 -4.31
CA TYR A 129 26.30 12.02 -4.29
C TYR A 129 27.57 12.64 -4.90
N HIS A 130 27.50 13.92 -5.24
CA HIS A 130 28.62 14.75 -5.72
C HIS A 130 29.21 14.31 -7.07
N CYS A 131 28.40 13.67 -7.91
CA CYS A 131 28.83 13.28 -9.24
C CYS A 131 27.75 13.50 -10.30
N LEU A 132 28.19 13.84 -11.48
CA LEU A 132 27.39 13.85 -12.69
C LEU A 132 27.80 12.66 -13.54
N CYS A 133 26.88 11.73 -13.72
CA CYS A 133 27.15 10.48 -14.40
C CYS A 133 26.47 10.46 -15.78
N ARG A 134 27.23 10.13 -16.83
CA ARG A 134 26.67 9.84 -18.13
C ARG A 134 26.23 8.38 -18.15
N VAL A 135 24.94 8.15 -18.39
CA VAL A 135 24.34 6.82 -18.33
C VAL A 135 23.53 6.56 -19.60
N SER A 136 23.67 5.38 -20.16
CA SER A 136 22.86 4.89 -21.29
C SER A 136 21.81 3.90 -20.77
N GLY A 137 20.57 4.03 -21.24
CA GLY A 137 19.47 3.16 -20.81
C GLY A 137 18.20 3.34 -21.60
N THR A 138 17.24 2.49 -21.33
CA THR A 138 15.91 2.51 -21.96
C THR A 138 14.87 3.11 -21.03
N LEU A 139 14.03 4.02 -21.59
CA LEU A 139 12.92 4.64 -20.87
C LEU A 139 11.72 3.69 -20.81
N GLY A 140 11.29 3.35 -19.61
CA GLY A 140 10.05 2.62 -19.34
C GLY A 140 9.04 3.51 -18.62
N LYS A 141 7.76 3.41 -18.97
CA LYS A 141 6.69 4.05 -18.20
C LYS A 141 6.42 3.25 -16.93
N PRO A 142 6.22 3.91 -15.76
CA PRO A 142 5.79 3.22 -14.56
C PRO A 142 4.46 2.48 -14.78
N ALA A 143 4.29 1.34 -14.11
CA ALA A 143 3.09 0.51 -14.22
C ALA A 143 1.84 1.27 -13.75
N ILE A 144 0.73 1.07 -14.46
CA ILE A 144 -0.60 1.51 -14.05
C ILE A 144 -1.26 0.43 -13.19
N ALA A 145 -2.28 0.81 -12.42
CA ALA A 145 -3.16 -0.18 -11.81
C ALA A 145 -3.92 -0.93 -12.91
N LYS A 146 -3.90 -2.24 -12.86
CA LYS A 146 -4.61 -3.12 -13.81
C LYS A 146 -5.79 -3.86 -13.16
N ASN A 147 -5.90 -3.78 -11.84
CA ASN A 147 -7.01 -4.33 -11.06
C ASN A 147 -7.73 -3.25 -10.27
N PRO A 148 -9.04 -3.40 -10.01
CA PRO A 148 -9.76 -2.57 -9.04
C PRO A 148 -9.03 -2.52 -7.70
N ASN A 149 -8.99 -1.35 -7.08
CA ASN A 149 -8.35 -1.09 -5.78
C ASN A 149 -6.81 -1.28 -5.75
N ALA A 150 -6.18 -1.69 -6.85
CA ALA A 150 -4.73 -1.83 -6.93
C ALA A 150 -4.00 -0.49 -6.83
N PHE A 151 -2.77 -0.54 -6.32
CA PHE A 151 -1.92 0.64 -6.21
C PHE A 151 -1.45 1.13 -7.58
N ASN A 152 -1.77 2.37 -7.94
CA ASN A 152 -1.36 2.97 -9.21
C ASN A 152 0.02 3.63 -9.07
N TYR A 153 1.07 2.87 -9.40
CA TYR A 153 2.45 3.30 -9.26
C TYR A 153 2.79 4.50 -10.16
N ARG A 154 2.25 4.56 -11.39
CA ARG A 154 2.41 5.71 -12.30
C ARG A 154 1.86 6.99 -11.68
N LYS A 155 0.64 6.94 -11.14
CA LYS A 155 0.02 8.09 -10.48
C LYS A 155 0.76 8.50 -9.20
N TYR A 156 1.31 7.54 -8.47
CA TYR A 156 2.14 7.83 -7.29
C TYR A 156 3.44 8.54 -7.66
N LEU A 157 4.17 8.04 -8.67
CA LEU A 157 5.43 8.64 -9.11
C LEU A 157 5.21 10.00 -9.78
N SER A 158 4.15 10.17 -10.59
CA SER A 158 3.84 11.47 -11.23
C SER A 158 3.58 12.58 -10.20
N ARG A 159 2.98 12.26 -9.05
CA ARG A 159 2.82 13.21 -7.92
C ARG A 159 4.14 13.62 -7.27
N LYS A 160 5.21 12.86 -7.53
CA LYS A 160 6.59 13.16 -7.13
C LYS A 160 7.42 13.77 -8.27
N ASN A 161 6.77 14.11 -9.40
CA ASN A 161 7.39 14.59 -10.63
C ASN A 161 8.38 13.58 -11.23
N ILE A 162 8.08 12.27 -11.13
CA ILE A 162 8.82 11.17 -11.75
C ILE A 162 7.90 10.51 -12.77
N TYR A 163 8.25 10.60 -14.05
CA TYR A 163 7.41 10.08 -15.15
C TYR A 163 8.00 8.85 -15.82
N TRP A 164 9.32 8.64 -15.66
CA TRP A 164 10.06 7.59 -16.31
C TRP A 164 10.88 6.76 -15.33
N ILE A 165 11.02 5.49 -15.67
CA ILE A 165 11.98 4.57 -15.07
C ILE A 165 13.02 4.28 -16.15
N ILE A 166 14.29 4.43 -15.82
CA ILE A 166 15.39 4.08 -16.72
C ILE A 166 15.92 2.72 -16.29
N GLU A 167 15.90 1.78 -17.25
CA GLU A 167 16.58 0.49 -17.08
C GLU A 167 17.95 0.59 -17.72
N ILE A 168 18.99 0.48 -16.92
CA ILE A 168 20.38 0.55 -17.34
C ILE A 168 21.03 -0.82 -17.27
N GLN A 169 21.97 -1.10 -18.19
CA GLN A 169 22.69 -2.36 -18.25
C GLN A 169 24.13 -2.26 -17.73
N GLU A 170 24.68 -1.05 -17.71
CA GLU A 170 26.03 -0.75 -17.25
C GLU A 170 26.02 -0.18 -15.82
N ASN A 171 27.14 -0.32 -15.11
CA ASN A 171 27.24 0.19 -13.73
C ASN A 171 26.94 1.70 -13.68
N PRO A 172 26.00 2.15 -12.84
CA PRO A 172 25.56 3.53 -12.76
C PRO A 172 26.63 4.54 -12.35
N LEU A 173 27.76 4.08 -11.81
CA LEU A 173 28.89 4.90 -11.39
C LEU A 173 30.11 4.81 -12.29
N GLN A 174 30.01 4.15 -13.46
CA GLN A 174 31.16 3.89 -14.33
C GLN A 174 31.71 5.16 -14.98
N THR A 175 30.85 6.05 -15.45
CA THR A 175 31.22 7.26 -16.18
C THR A 175 30.74 8.52 -15.45
N CYS A 176 31.33 8.75 -14.29
CA CYS A 176 30.98 9.88 -13.43
C CYS A 176 32.12 10.89 -13.34
N SER A 177 31.78 12.17 -13.43
CA SER A 177 32.66 13.30 -13.13
C SER A 177 32.28 13.92 -11.79
N PRO A 178 33.27 14.30 -10.95
CA PRO A 178 32.97 14.89 -9.65
C PRO A 178 32.34 16.29 -9.81
N MET A 179 31.41 16.59 -8.89
CA MET A 179 30.78 17.90 -8.75
C MET A 179 30.98 18.46 -7.35
N ASN A 180 30.90 19.80 -7.23
CA ASN A 180 30.88 20.41 -5.92
C ASN A 180 29.59 20.05 -5.17
N PRO A 181 29.68 19.56 -3.92
CA PRO A 181 28.52 19.17 -3.15
C PRO A 181 27.68 20.38 -2.74
N SER A 182 26.37 20.27 -2.87
CA SER A 182 25.45 21.17 -2.20
C SER A 182 25.35 20.86 -0.70
N PRO A 183 25.01 21.85 0.16
CA PRO A 183 24.82 21.59 1.60
C PRO A 183 23.77 20.51 1.88
N VAL A 184 22.74 20.41 1.06
CA VAL A 184 21.70 19.37 1.20
C VAL A 184 22.25 17.98 0.88
N GLU A 185 23.09 17.85 -0.14
CA GLU A 185 23.73 16.58 -0.51
C GLU A 185 24.71 16.12 0.57
N LEU A 186 25.47 17.04 1.20
CA LEU A 186 26.34 16.71 2.32
C LEU A 186 25.56 16.09 3.50
N ILE A 187 24.38 16.65 3.83
CA ILE A 187 23.54 16.11 4.89
C ILE A 187 22.98 14.72 4.49
N LYS A 188 22.58 14.55 3.24
CA LYS A 188 22.11 13.25 2.72
C LYS A 188 23.24 12.22 2.73
N GLN A 189 24.44 12.59 2.34
CA GLN A 189 25.61 11.72 2.43
C GLN A 189 25.91 11.32 3.88
N LEU A 190 25.81 12.26 4.82
CA LEU A 190 25.96 11.96 6.25
C LEU A 190 24.90 10.94 6.73
N ARG A 191 23.65 11.09 6.26
CA ARG A 191 22.57 10.13 6.51
C ARG A 191 22.93 8.73 6.01
N TYR A 192 23.33 8.63 4.74
CA TYR A 192 23.71 7.36 4.12
C TYR A 192 24.89 6.70 4.83
N SER A 193 25.94 7.47 5.13
CA SER A 193 27.10 6.98 5.89
C SER A 193 26.72 6.54 7.30
N GLY A 194 25.80 7.25 7.96
CA GLY A 194 25.29 6.86 9.27
C GLY A 194 24.51 5.54 9.26
N ILE A 195 23.71 5.29 8.24
CA ILE A 195 22.97 4.02 8.07
C ILE A 195 23.96 2.86 7.84
N ASN A 196 24.92 3.03 6.93
CA ASN A 196 25.96 2.03 6.66
C ASN A 196 26.83 1.75 7.89
N TYR A 197 27.13 2.80 8.68
CA TYR A 197 27.86 2.65 9.95
C TYR A 197 27.08 1.80 10.96
N LEU A 198 25.76 1.99 11.07
CA LEU A 198 24.91 1.17 11.94
C LEU A 198 24.90 -0.29 11.48
N GLU A 199 24.73 -0.53 10.18
CA GLU A 199 24.69 -1.88 9.59
C GLU A 199 26.00 -2.64 9.83
N SER A 200 27.15 -1.95 9.77
CA SER A 200 28.48 -2.57 9.92
C SER A 200 28.93 -2.80 11.39
N HIS A 201 28.34 -2.09 12.37
CA HIS A 201 28.83 -2.11 13.75
C HIS A 201 27.82 -2.68 14.77
N PHE A 202 26.57 -2.87 14.39
CA PHE A 202 25.54 -3.41 15.30
C PHE A 202 24.86 -4.65 14.72
N PRO A 203 24.38 -5.57 15.58
CA PRO A 203 23.47 -6.64 15.16
C PRO A 203 22.26 -6.08 14.39
N ILE A 204 21.75 -6.83 13.41
CA ILE A 204 20.73 -6.37 12.48
C ILE A 204 19.45 -5.86 13.18
N GLU A 205 19.08 -6.46 14.31
CA GLU A 205 17.90 -6.06 15.09
C GLU A 205 18.07 -4.64 15.67
N ILE A 206 19.27 -4.30 16.13
CA ILE A 206 19.60 -2.95 16.64
C ILE A 206 19.80 -1.99 15.47
N ALA A 207 20.53 -2.42 14.45
CA ALA A 207 20.82 -1.59 13.27
C ALA A 207 19.54 -1.16 12.56
N SER A 208 18.59 -2.07 12.32
CA SER A 208 17.33 -1.79 11.65
C SER A 208 16.46 -0.79 12.42
N LEU A 209 16.31 -0.99 13.74
CA LEU A 209 15.53 -0.09 14.57
C LEU A 209 16.23 1.28 14.74
N SER A 210 17.57 1.31 14.83
CA SER A 210 18.36 2.54 14.87
C SER A 210 18.26 3.31 13.54
N ALA A 211 18.40 2.66 12.40
CA ALA A 211 18.23 3.29 11.09
C ALA A 211 16.83 3.93 10.95
N ALA A 212 15.80 3.27 11.44
CA ALA A 212 14.43 3.79 11.39
C ALA A 212 14.22 5.01 12.32
N LEU A 213 14.73 4.98 13.56
CA LEU A 213 14.45 6.02 14.55
C LEU A 213 15.45 7.19 14.51
N LEU A 214 16.69 6.98 14.06
CA LEU A 214 17.70 8.04 13.94
C LEU A 214 17.67 8.69 12.56
N PHE A 215 17.56 7.88 11.49
CA PHE A 215 17.72 8.32 10.10
C PHE A 215 16.46 8.19 9.25
N GLY A 216 15.35 7.62 9.80
CA GLY A 216 14.09 7.45 9.10
C GLY A 216 14.12 6.41 7.98
N ASP A 217 15.08 5.48 8.00
CA ASP A 217 15.21 4.39 7.03
C ASP A 217 14.69 3.07 7.59
N ARG A 218 13.83 2.39 6.85
CA ARG A 218 13.20 1.11 7.23
C ARG A 218 13.61 -0.06 6.33
N ASN A 219 14.57 0.16 5.44
CA ASN A 219 14.94 -0.87 4.47
C ASN A 219 15.68 -2.06 5.11
N LEU A 220 16.26 -1.88 6.31
CA LEU A 220 16.96 -2.93 7.05
C LEU A 220 16.05 -3.83 7.89
N PHE A 221 14.74 -3.54 7.96
CA PHE A 221 13.81 -4.40 8.71
C PHE A 221 13.55 -5.71 7.99
N ASP A 222 13.43 -6.77 8.78
CA ASP A 222 12.85 -8.02 8.32
C ASP A 222 11.42 -7.79 7.83
N PRO A 223 11.06 -8.26 6.62
CA PRO A 223 9.72 -8.07 6.06
C PRO A 223 8.60 -8.71 6.88
N GLU A 224 8.86 -9.80 7.60
CA GLU A 224 7.87 -10.46 8.45
C GLU A 224 7.58 -9.62 9.69
N VAL A 225 8.62 -9.12 10.36
CA VAL A 225 8.50 -8.16 11.47
C VAL A 225 7.72 -6.93 11.03
N LEU A 226 8.10 -6.32 9.89
CA LEU A 226 7.41 -5.13 9.36
C LEU A 226 5.92 -5.42 9.10
N THR A 227 5.60 -6.58 8.55
CA THR A 227 4.23 -7.04 8.30
C THR A 227 3.46 -7.23 9.61
N ALA A 228 4.08 -7.76 10.66
CA ALA A 228 3.47 -7.89 11.98
C ALA A 228 3.11 -6.52 12.59
N TYR A 229 4.00 -5.53 12.50
CA TYR A 229 3.71 -4.15 12.91
C TYR A 229 2.58 -3.49 12.08
N GLN A 230 2.45 -3.85 10.80
CA GLN A 230 1.36 -3.38 9.94
C GLN A 230 0.02 -4.01 10.36
N LYS A 231 -0.02 -5.34 10.51
CA LYS A 231 -1.21 -6.10 10.91
C LYS A 231 -1.76 -5.69 12.27
N THR A 232 -0.90 -5.35 13.20
CA THR A 232 -1.28 -4.86 14.53
C THR A 232 -1.64 -3.38 14.56
N GLY A 233 -1.40 -2.63 13.48
CA GLY A 233 -1.73 -1.21 13.36
C GLY A 233 -0.75 -0.24 14.04
N ILE A 234 0.41 -0.72 14.50
CA ILE A 234 1.43 0.11 15.17
C ILE A 234 2.67 0.40 14.32
N VAL A 235 2.61 0.14 13.01
CA VAL A 235 3.72 0.42 12.07
C VAL A 235 4.18 1.89 12.09
N HIS A 236 3.33 2.81 12.53
CA HIS A 236 3.65 4.22 12.67
C HIS A 236 4.74 4.50 13.73
N LEU A 237 4.99 3.58 14.66
CA LEU A 237 6.06 3.67 15.65
C LEU A 237 7.45 3.37 15.04
N LEU A 238 7.51 2.57 13.97
CA LEU A 238 8.73 2.33 13.19
C LEU A 238 9.09 3.50 12.27
N ALA A 239 8.24 4.52 12.19
CA ALA A 239 8.54 5.77 11.52
C ALA A 239 8.82 6.85 12.58
N ILE A 240 9.67 7.81 12.24
CA ILE A 240 9.85 8.97 13.12
C ILE A 240 8.53 9.73 13.22
N SER A 241 7.93 9.70 14.39
CA SER A 241 6.65 10.35 14.68
C SER A 241 6.82 11.75 15.27
N GLY A 242 5.72 12.50 15.34
CA GLY A 242 5.74 13.81 16.00
C GLY A 242 6.16 13.75 17.47
N LEU A 243 5.83 12.66 18.15
CA LEU A 243 6.24 12.42 19.54
C LEU A 243 7.78 12.26 19.63
N HIS A 244 8.38 11.46 18.73
CA HIS A 244 9.81 11.24 18.69
C HIS A 244 10.60 12.54 18.45
N VAL A 245 10.15 13.37 17.48
CA VAL A 245 10.76 14.68 17.22
C VAL A 245 10.64 15.60 18.45
N SER A 246 9.47 15.66 19.06
CA SER A 246 9.24 16.52 20.24
C SER A 246 10.08 16.08 21.44
N LEU A 247 10.19 14.78 21.69
CA LEU A 247 11.03 14.22 22.77
C LEU A 247 12.49 14.51 22.53
N LEU A 248 13.00 14.26 21.31
CA LEU A 248 14.39 14.53 20.97
C LEU A 248 14.76 16.00 21.16
N ILE A 249 13.92 16.92 20.66
CA ILE A 249 14.14 18.35 20.81
C ILE A 249 14.08 18.78 22.27
N ALA A 250 13.14 18.22 23.05
CA ALA A 250 13.07 18.48 24.49
C ALA A 250 14.29 17.96 25.24
N MET A 251 14.79 16.76 24.89
CA MET A 251 16.03 16.21 25.47
C MET A 251 17.24 17.09 25.15
N VAL A 252 17.43 17.47 23.88
CA VAL A 252 18.53 18.34 23.45
C VAL A 252 18.46 19.69 24.16
N PHE A 253 17.28 20.29 24.24
CA PHE A 253 17.08 21.55 24.95
C PHE A 253 17.41 21.42 26.44
N TYR A 254 16.89 20.39 27.11
CA TYR A 254 17.12 20.15 28.53
C TYR A 254 18.61 19.92 28.83
N ILE A 255 19.28 19.07 28.05
CA ILE A 255 20.70 18.77 28.18
C ILE A 255 21.51 20.06 28.00
N GLY A 256 21.26 20.85 26.96
CA GLY A 256 21.96 22.11 26.72
C GLY A 256 21.82 23.10 27.89
N ILE A 257 20.62 23.24 28.45
CA ILE A 257 20.43 24.09 29.67
C ILE A 257 21.22 23.55 30.87
N ARG A 258 21.29 22.22 31.04
CA ARG A 258 22.04 21.57 32.12
C ARG A 258 23.55 21.77 31.96
N PHE A 259 24.05 21.87 30.73
CA PHE A 259 25.45 22.24 30.43
C PHE A 259 25.73 23.78 30.54
N GLY A 260 24.77 24.56 31.00
CA GLY A 260 24.94 25.99 31.21
C GLY A 260 24.69 26.86 29.98
N LEU A 261 24.19 26.30 28.89
CA LEU A 261 23.85 27.09 27.71
C LEU A 261 22.59 27.92 27.96
N THR A 262 22.59 29.16 27.50
CA THR A 262 21.45 30.06 27.69
C THR A 262 20.22 29.60 26.87
N ARG A 263 19.04 29.89 27.38
CA ARG A 263 17.77 29.60 26.66
C ARG A 263 17.76 30.22 25.26
N GLN A 264 18.31 31.43 25.11
CA GLN A 264 18.35 32.13 23.83
C GLN A 264 19.27 31.42 22.84
N PHE A 265 20.42 30.94 23.31
CA PHE A 265 21.34 30.16 22.49
C PHE A 265 20.66 28.87 22.02
N MET A 266 20.01 28.12 22.92
CA MET A 266 19.34 26.89 22.59
C MET A 266 18.19 27.09 21.58
N ILE A 267 17.43 28.20 21.71
CA ILE A 267 16.40 28.52 20.70
C ILE A 267 17.03 28.75 19.31
N ASN A 268 18.10 29.54 19.23
CA ASN A 268 18.81 29.80 17.97
C ASN A 268 19.39 28.52 17.38
N PHE A 269 20.01 27.69 18.20
CA PHE A 269 20.57 26.40 17.83
C PHE A 269 19.51 25.48 17.25
N LEU A 270 18.36 25.32 17.92
CA LEU A 270 17.27 24.48 17.47
C LEU A 270 16.61 24.98 16.18
N LEU A 271 16.51 26.30 15.98
CA LEU A 271 16.01 26.87 14.73
C LEU A 271 16.91 26.51 13.52
N ILE A 272 18.21 26.33 13.72
CA ILE A 272 19.16 25.92 12.68
C ILE A 272 19.14 24.40 12.50
N ILE A 273 19.13 23.66 13.60
CA ILE A 273 19.19 22.18 13.57
C ILE A 273 17.92 21.53 13.02
N LEU A 274 16.73 22.10 13.27
CA LEU A 274 15.46 21.51 12.82
C LEU A 274 15.38 21.27 11.30
N PRO A 275 15.72 22.22 10.42
CA PRO A 275 15.76 21.96 8.97
C PRO A 275 16.78 20.89 8.58
N ILE A 276 17.96 20.89 9.22
CA ILE A 276 19.00 19.89 9.00
C ILE A 276 18.49 18.50 9.40
N TYR A 277 17.84 18.40 10.55
CA TYR A 277 17.25 17.15 11.05
C TYR A 277 16.18 16.60 10.09
N VAL A 278 15.34 17.47 9.51
CA VAL A 278 14.35 17.04 8.50
C VAL A 278 15.02 16.37 7.31
N ILE A 279 16.11 16.93 6.80
CA ILE A 279 16.87 16.35 5.67
C ILE A 279 17.55 15.05 6.10
N LEU A 280 18.20 15.05 7.26
CA LEU A 280 18.91 13.89 7.83
C LEU A 280 17.98 12.68 8.02
N THR A 281 16.70 12.91 8.31
CA THR A 281 15.69 11.85 8.53
C THR A 281 14.87 11.51 7.30
N GLY A 282 15.30 11.99 6.11
CA GLY A 282 14.64 11.69 4.83
C GLY A 282 13.29 12.39 4.60
N GLY A 283 12.94 13.41 5.41
CA GLY A 283 11.83 14.32 5.16
C GLY A 283 10.45 13.66 5.07
N SER A 284 10.15 12.68 5.91
CA SER A 284 8.80 12.09 5.94
C SER A 284 7.76 13.14 6.37
N PRO A 285 6.48 13.03 5.91
CA PRO A 285 5.44 14.01 6.23
C PRO A 285 5.26 14.24 7.74
N SER A 286 5.42 13.21 8.56
CA SER A 286 5.34 13.31 10.03
C SER A 286 6.46 14.14 10.63
N VAL A 287 7.68 13.98 10.13
CA VAL A 287 8.84 14.76 10.57
C VAL A 287 8.72 16.21 10.12
N ILE A 288 8.40 16.46 8.83
CA ILE A 288 8.21 17.82 8.30
C ILE A 288 7.16 18.56 9.12
N ARG A 289 5.98 17.96 9.32
CA ARG A 289 4.91 18.58 10.13
C ARG A 289 5.39 18.96 11.51
N SER A 290 6.01 18.03 12.23
CA SER A 290 6.43 18.23 13.63
C SER A 290 7.55 19.26 13.74
N ALA A 291 8.55 19.17 12.87
CA ALA A 291 9.63 20.14 12.81
C ALA A 291 9.13 21.56 12.48
N MET A 292 8.21 21.68 11.51
CA MET A 292 7.58 22.97 11.17
C MET A 292 6.78 23.56 12.34
N MET A 293 5.98 22.75 13.03
CA MET A 293 5.23 23.21 14.20
C MET A 293 6.16 23.72 15.29
N ILE A 294 7.22 22.97 15.64
CA ILE A 294 8.21 23.36 16.64
C ILE A 294 8.96 24.60 16.18
N PHE A 295 9.40 24.65 14.91
CA PHE A 295 10.09 25.79 14.32
C PHE A 295 9.26 27.08 14.45
N LEU A 296 7.97 27.04 14.08
CA LEU A 296 7.07 28.17 14.17
C LEU A 296 6.90 28.65 15.63
N VAL A 297 6.75 27.73 16.58
CA VAL A 297 6.66 28.06 18.01
C VAL A 297 7.95 28.72 18.50
N LEU A 298 9.11 28.15 18.22
CA LEU A 298 10.42 28.71 18.60
C LEU A 298 10.66 30.07 17.95
N LEU A 299 10.25 30.26 16.70
CA LEU A 299 10.37 31.53 15.98
C LEU A 299 9.54 32.63 16.66
N THR A 300 8.31 32.35 17.08
CA THR A 300 7.48 33.33 17.80
C THR A 300 8.08 33.70 19.15
N VAL A 301 8.68 32.73 19.86
CA VAL A 301 9.40 33.00 21.12
C VAL A 301 10.64 33.88 20.87
N LYS A 302 11.42 33.59 19.81
CA LYS A 302 12.60 34.40 19.42
C LYS A 302 12.26 35.84 19.06
N LEU A 303 11.21 36.00 18.26
CA LEU A 303 10.76 37.33 17.79
C LEU A 303 10.03 38.13 18.87
N LYS A 304 9.92 37.60 20.12
CA LYS A 304 9.14 38.21 21.20
C LYS A 304 7.76 38.66 20.72
N ALA A 305 7.17 37.87 19.78
CA ALA A 305 5.91 38.21 19.17
C ALA A 305 4.82 38.30 20.25
N ARG A 306 3.98 39.36 20.19
CA ARG A 306 2.82 39.51 21.07
C ARG A 306 1.80 38.37 20.91
N LEU A 307 1.88 37.67 19.76
CA LEU A 307 1.03 36.53 19.41
C LEU A 307 1.70 35.21 19.89
N ARG A 308 1.13 34.57 20.90
CA ARG A 308 1.47 33.19 21.24
C ARG A 308 0.77 32.27 20.24
N LEU A 309 1.52 31.43 19.53
CA LEU A 309 0.92 30.39 18.68
C LEU A 309 0.39 29.26 19.56
N PHE A 310 -0.90 28.97 19.44
CA PHE A 310 -1.51 27.78 19.99
C PHE A 310 -1.19 26.57 19.13
N PRO A 311 -1.23 25.34 19.67
CA PRO A 311 -0.98 24.12 18.86
C PRO A 311 -1.83 24.02 17.60
N LEU A 312 -3.09 24.47 17.66
CA LEU A 312 -4.01 24.51 16.52
C LEU A 312 -3.56 25.49 15.42
N ASP A 313 -3.03 26.65 15.82
CA ASP A 313 -2.47 27.62 14.87
C ASP A 313 -1.18 27.11 14.24
N ALA A 314 -0.30 26.47 15.05
CA ALA A 314 0.96 25.91 14.57
C ALA A 314 0.73 24.79 13.53
N ILE A 315 -0.19 23.86 13.77
CA ILE A 315 -0.49 22.79 12.82
C ILE A 315 -1.15 23.36 11.55
N SER A 316 -2.02 24.36 11.67
CA SER A 316 -2.69 24.99 10.53
C SER A 316 -1.69 25.73 9.64
N LEU A 317 -0.77 26.48 10.21
CA LEU A 317 0.29 27.17 9.48
C LEU A 317 1.27 26.15 8.84
N ALA A 318 1.63 25.09 9.56
CA ALA A 318 2.45 24.01 9.00
C ALA A 318 1.75 23.33 7.80
N PHE A 319 0.43 23.11 7.89
CA PHE A 319 -0.38 22.58 6.80
C PHE A 319 -0.37 23.49 5.57
N ILE A 320 -0.67 24.79 5.76
CA ILE A 320 -0.67 25.79 4.70
C ILE A 320 0.71 25.88 4.05
N SER A 321 1.77 25.96 4.84
CA SER A 321 3.14 26.03 4.33
C SER A 321 3.52 24.79 3.54
N TYR A 322 3.18 23.59 4.01
CA TYR A 322 3.47 22.36 3.29
C TYR A 322 2.74 22.29 1.95
N LEU A 323 1.45 22.65 1.92
CA LEU A 323 0.68 22.72 0.67
C LEU A 323 1.22 23.76 -0.31
N PHE A 324 1.77 24.87 0.20
CA PHE A 324 2.37 25.91 -0.64
C PHE A 324 3.56 25.37 -1.46
N PHE A 325 4.43 24.58 -0.81
CA PHE A 325 5.60 23.99 -1.49
C PHE A 325 5.28 22.73 -2.29
N ASN A 326 4.29 21.95 -1.84
CA ASN A 326 3.90 20.70 -2.52
C ASN A 326 2.38 20.46 -2.43
N PRO A 327 1.58 21.00 -3.36
CA PRO A 327 0.13 20.82 -3.34
C PRO A 327 -0.31 19.37 -3.61
N MET A 328 0.56 18.53 -4.24
CA MET A 328 0.24 17.14 -4.52
C MET A 328 0.32 16.24 -3.27
N VAL A 329 0.91 16.73 -2.18
CA VAL A 329 1.07 15.95 -0.93
C VAL A 329 -0.25 15.57 -0.26
N ILE A 330 -1.36 16.27 -0.57
CA ILE A 330 -2.69 15.93 -0.05
C ILE A 330 -3.13 14.49 -0.39
N PHE A 331 -2.55 13.87 -1.42
CA PHE A 331 -2.83 12.49 -1.82
C PHE A 331 -1.86 11.47 -1.20
N ASP A 332 -0.89 11.92 -0.42
CA ASP A 332 0.03 11.04 0.30
C ASP A 332 -0.62 10.52 1.59
N ALA A 333 -0.67 9.19 1.75
CA ALA A 333 -1.30 8.55 2.91
C ALA A 333 -0.62 8.96 4.23
N GLY A 334 0.71 9.11 4.24
CA GLY A 334 1.47 9.54 5.41
C GLY A 334 1.14 10.98 5.81
N PHE A 335 0.95 11.88 4.84
CA PHE A 335 0.51 13.25 5.08
C PHE A 335 -0.91 13.26 5.67
N GLN A 336 -1.85 12.56 5.03
CA GLN A 336 -3.25 12.49 5.48
C GLN A 336 -3.35 11.97 6.92
N LEU A 337 -2.72 10.84 7.21
CA LEU A 337 -2.70 10.23 8.54
C LEU A 337 -2.01 11.15 9.57
N SER A 338 -0.86 11.72 9.23
CA SER A 338 -0.11 12.56 10.15
C SER A 338 -0.85 13.82 10.55
N PHE A 339 -1.41 14.57 9.59
CA PHE A 339 -2.11 15.81 9.87
C PHE A 339 -3.48 15.58 10.50
N SER A 340 -4.28 14.62 10.02
CA SER A 340 -5.62 14.34 10.57
C SER A 340 -5.55 13.87 12.03
N VAL A 341 -4.70 12.87 12.31
CA VAL A 341 -4.55 12.34 13.67
C VAL A 341 -4.06 13.43 14.63
N SER A 342 -3.05 14.22 14.23
CA SER A 342 -2.53 15.28 15.09
C SER A 342 -3.52 16.41 15.31
N LEU A 343 -4.26 16.80 14.28
CA LEU A 343 -5.31 17.81 14.41
C LEU A 343 -6.37 17.38 15.42
N VAL A 344 -6.85 16.14 15.29
CA VAL A 344 -7.91 15.61 16.17
C VAL A 344 -7.39 15.44 17.61
N ILE A 345 -6.14 14.98 17.80
CA ILE A 345 -5.53 14.92 19.14
C ILE A 345 -5.42 16.33 19.75
N ILE A 346 -4.98 17.35 18.99
CA ILE A 346 -4.89 18.74 19.49
C ILE A 346 -6.25 19.27 19.90
N LEU A 347 -7.29 19.02 19.12
CA LEU A 347 -8.65 19.45 19.44
C LEU A 347 -9.19 18.71 20.67
N SER A 348 -8.92 17.42 20.80
CA SER A 348 -9.43 16.58 21.91
C SER A 348 -8.60 16.68 23.20
N ALA A 349 -7.37 17.18 23.13
CA ALA A 349 -6.45 17.22 24.29
C ALA A 349 -7.04 17.89 25.54
N PRO A 350 -7.73 19.05 25.48
CA PRO A 350 -8.32 19.66 26.67
C PRO A 350 -9.34 18.74 27.37
N TYR A 351 -10.13 18.02 26.57
CA TYR A 351 -11.19 17.11 27.09
C TYR A 351 -10.58 15.83 27.65
N ILE A 352 -9.54 15.29 27.03
CA ILE A 352 -8.81 14.11 27.52
C ILE A 352 -8.12 14.43 28.86
N LEU A 353 -7.45 15.58 28.96
CA LEU A 353 -6.71 15.97 30.16
C LEU A 353 -7.63 16.30 31.33
N GLN A 354 -8.81 16.89 31.06
CA GLN A 354 -9.78 17.26 32.09
C GLN A 354 -10.75 16.11 32.44
N GLY A 355 -11.05 15.23 31.48
CA GLY A 355 -12.05 14.19 31.63
C GLY A 355 -11.55 12.89 32.23
N TYR A 356 -10.23 12.66 32.24
CA TYR A 356 -9.63 11.43 32.74
C TYR A 356 -8.49 11.72 33.69
N GLU A 357 -8.55 11.17 34.90
CA GLU A 357 -7.55 11.43 35.96
C GLU A 357 -6.33 10.51 35.81
N LYS A 358 -6.57 9.20 35.55
CA LYS A 358 -5.51 8.19 35.49
C LYS A 358 -4.75 8.23 34.15
N THR A 359 -3.42 8.10 34.20
CA THR A 359 -2.55 8.08 33.01
C THR A 359 -2.96 7.00 32.01
N ILE A 360 -3.30 5.79 32.49
CA ILE A 360 -3.74 4.66 31.66
C ILE A 360 -5.01 5.03 30.86
N THR A 361 -6.00 5.63 31.52
CA THR A 361 -7.24 6.04 30.85
C THR A 361 -7.03 7.18 29.85
N ARG A 362 -6.09 8.11 30.14
CA ARG A 362 -5.67 9.14 29.16
C ARG A 362 -4.99 8.51 27.93
N MET A 363 -4.12 7.54 28.13
CA MET A 363 -3.46 6.83 27.04
C MET A 363 -4.45 6.06 26.17
N LEU A 364 -5.39 5.34 26.78
CA LEU A 364 -6.47 4.64 26.08
C LEU A 364 -7.34 5.60 25.28
N ALA A 365 -7.78 6.70 25.89
CA ALA A 365 -8.59 7.71 25.22
C ALA A 365 -7.84 8.35 24.05
N THR A 366 -6.55 8.65 24.22
CA THR A 366 -5.70 9.21 23.14
C THR A 366 -5.51 8.21 22.00
N SER A 367 -5.26 6.93 22.32
CA SER A 367 -5.11 5.87 21.31
C SER A 367 -6.41 5.65 20.53
N LEU A 368 -7.56 5.64 21.21
CA LEU A 368 -8.89 5.54 20.59
C LEU A 368 -9.15 6.73 19.65
N VAL A 369 -8.91 7.95 20.12
CA VAL A 369 -9.06 9.18 19.31
C VAL A 369 -8.18 9.14 18.08
N ALA A 370 -6.92 8.72 18.22
CA ALA A 370 -5.99 8.58 17.11
C ALA A 370 -6.48 7.53 16.08
N GLN A 371 -6.97 6.38 16.57
CA GLN A 371 -7.51 5.32 15.73
C GLN A 371 -8.75 5.77 14.95
N LEU A 372 -9.68 6.46 15.62
CA LEU A 372 -10.87 7.02 14.99
C LEU A 372 -10.52 8.07 13.92
N ALA A 373 -9.58 8.97 14.23
CA ALA A 373 -9.12 9.98 13.27
C ALA A 373 -8.43 9.36 12.04
N ALA A 374 -7.74 8.23 12.21
CA ALA A 374 -7.07 7.52 11.14
C ALA A 374 -8.03 6.65 10.30
N LEU A 375 -9.19 6.24 10.86
CA LEU A 375 -10.08 5.23 10.30
C LEU A 375 -10.46 5.46 8.82
N PRO A 376 -10.95 6.64 8.37
CA PRO A 376 -11.33 6.83 6.97
C PRO A 376 -10.15 6.62 6.00
N PHE A 377 -8.96 7.06 6.40
CA PHE A 377 -7.75 6.94 5.59
C PHE A 377 -7.20 5.51 5.58
N LEU A 378 -7.27 4.81 6.71
CA LEU A 378 -6.89 3.39 6.80
C LEU A 378 -7.78 2.53 5.90
N LEU A 379 -9.10 2.71 5.96
CA LEU A 379 -10.04 1.98 5.11
C LEU A 379 -9.84 2.31 3.62
N TYR A 380 -9.56 3.57 3.29
CA TYR A 380 -9.36 3.98 1.90
C TYR A 380 -8.06 3.46 1.28
N HIS A 381 -6.96 3.41 2.04
CA HIS A 381 -5.62 3.04 1.54
C HIS A 381 -5.24 1.59 1.79
N TYR A 382 -5.71 1.00 2.92
CA TYR A 382 -5.29 -0.33 3.37
C TYR A 382 -6.44 -1.32 3.49
N PHE A 383 -7.70 -0.88 3.35
CA PHE A 383 -8.92 -1.69 3.34
C PHE A 383 -9.24 -2.38 4.66
N GLU A 384 -8.41 -2.21 5.67
CA GLU A 384 -8.53 -2.89 6.96
C GLU A 384 -8.20 -1.95 8.13
N VAL A 385 -8.67 -2.31 9.31
CA VAL A 385 -8.35 -1.66 10.57
C VAL A 385 -8.12 -2.72 11.66
N SER A 386 -7.06 -2.53 12.45
CA SER A 386 -6.73 -3.41 13.58
C SER A 386 -7.12 -2.76 14.89
N MET A 387 -7.98 -3.42 15.68
CA MET A 387 -8.38 -2.93 17.02
C MET A 387 -7.34 -3.26 18.09
N ILE A 388 -6.49 -4.26 17.84
CA ILE A 388 -5.43 -4.65 18.79
C ILE A 388 -4.39 -3.52 18.96
N GLY A 389 -4.25 -2.65 17.95
CA GLY A 389 -3.38 -1.48 17.99
C GLY A 389 -3.67 -0.52 19.14
N ILE A 390 -4.92 -0.43 19.61
CA ILE A 390 -5.28 0.42 20.75
C ILE A 390 -4.58 -0.07 22.03
N ILE A 391 -4.55 -1.40 22.23
CA ILE A 391 -3.91 -2.03 23.39
C ILE A 391 -2.39 -2.06 23.21
N ALA A 392 -1.93 -2.44 22.02
CA ALA A 392 -0.51 -2.48 21.70
C ALA A 392 0.17 -1.10 21.90
N ASN A 393 -0.49 -0.01 21.56
CA ASN A 393 0.02 1.34 21.79
C ASN A 393 0.29 1.65 23.25
N MET A 394 -0.42 1.03 24.20
CA MET A 394 -0.19 1.26 25.64
C MET A 394 1.17 0.73 26.09
N VAL A 395 1.67 -0.32 25.44
CA VAL A 395 2.97 -0.93 25.75
C VAL A 395 4.06 -0.34 24.85
N TYR A 396 3.81 -0.26 23.55
CA TYR A 396 4.83 0.10 22.58
C TYR A 396 5.13 1.61 22.53
N ILE A 397 4.16 2.50 22.78
CA ILE A 397 4.46 3.96 22.83
C ILE A 397 5.45 4.29 23.95
N PRO A 398 5.27 3.85 25.22
CA PRO A 398 6.28 4.03 26.25
C PRO A 398 7.61 3.36 25.93
N LEU A 399 7.60 2.14 25.41
CA LEU A 399 8.80 1.39 25.04
C LEU A 399 9.63 2.14 23.99
N PHE A 400 8.99 2.64 22.93
CA PHE A 400 9.66 3.40 21.89
C PHE A 400 10.15 4.77 22.38
N SER A 401 9.36 5.44 23.21
CA SER A 401 9.67 6.80 23.66
C SER A 401 10.73 6.87 24.75
N PHE A 402 10.71 5.93 25.70
CA PHE A 402 11.56 6.00 26.89
C PHE A 402 12.70 4.99 26.92
N VAL A 403 12.60 3.91 26.12
CA VAL A 403 13.66 2.90 26.07
C VAL A 403 14.39 2.96 24.73
N TYR A 404 13.67 2.75 23.61
CA TYR A 404 14.33 2.63 22.31
C TYR A 404 14.94 3.96 21.85
N LEU A 405 14.16 5.04 21.81
CA LEU A 405 14.67 6.31 21.28
C LEU A 405 15.92 6.79 22.06
N PRO A 406 15.88 7.01 23.39
CA PRO A 406 17.06 7.47 24.11
C PRO A 406 18.20 6.45 24.12
N GLY A 407 17.89 5.16 24.23
CA GLY A 407 18.88 4.11 24.29
C GLY A 407 19.63 3.89 22.99
N LEU A 408 18.94 3.93 21.85
CA LEU A 408 19.58 3.79 20.53
C LEU A 408 20.47 5.01 20.20
N TYR A 409 20.05 6.23 20.57
CA TYR A 409 20.92 7.40 20.48
C TYR A 409 22.17 7.23 21.38
N LEU A 410 22.00 6.73 22.60
CA LEU A 410 23.11 6.48 23.52
C LEU A 410 24.09 5.44 22.96
N LEU A 411 23.58 4.29 22.47
CA LEU A 411 24.39 3.25 21.83
C LEU A 411 25.17 3.79 20.64
N PHE A 412 24.50 4.57 19.77
CA PHE A 412 25.13 5.20 18.62
C PHE A 412 26.27 6.16 19.03
N ILE A 413 26.01 7.02 20.02
CA ILE A 413 27.03 7.98 20.53
C ILE A 413 28.21 7.23 21.15
N ILE A 414 27.97 6.21 21.96
CA ILE A 414 29.05 5.40 22.58
C ILE A 414 29.89 4.74 21.48
N GLN A 415 29.27 4.10 20.51
CA GLN A 415 29.97 3.45 19.41
C GLN A 415 30.77 4.43 18.59
N PHE A 416 30.22 5.61 18.30
CA PHE A 416 30.87 6.65 17.51
C PHE A 416 32.06 7.28 18.24
N MET A 417 31.93 7.53 19.55
CA MET A 417 33.00 8.19 20.34
C MET A 417 34.12 7.25 20.73
N PHE A 418 33.82 6.00 21.06
CA PHE A 418 34.79 5.05 21.61
C PHE A 418 35.16 3.93 20.62
N GLY A 419 34.58 3.89 19.43
CA GLY A 419 34.83 2.85 18.44
C GLY A 419 34.29 1.46 18.82
N LYS A 420 33.74 1.28 20.01
CA LYS A 420 33.15 0.03 20.50
C LYS A 420 32.08 0.30 21.55
N THR A 421 31.02 -0.50 21.49
CA THR A 421 29.96 -0.50 22.50
C THR A 421 30.12 -1.72 23.42
N PRO A 422 29.96 -1.56 24.75
CA PRO A 422 30.00 -2.69 25.67
C PRO A 422 29.03 -3.80 25.29
N LEU A 423 29.49 -5.04 25.19
CA LEU A 423 28.71 -6.20 24.77
C LEU A 423 27.46 -6.41 25.64
N ILE A 424 27.54 -6.08 26.92
CA ILE A 424 26.41 -6.18 27.84
C ILE A 424 25.25 -5.26 27.39
N LEU A 425 25.53 -4.04 26.96
CA LEU A 425 24.51 -3.10 26.46
C LEU A 425 23.89 -3.62 25.15
N ILE A 426 24.72 -4.11 24.22
CA ILE A 426 24.26 -4.72 22.98
C ILE A 426 23.34 -5.90 23.28
N SER A 427 23.74 -6.81 24.19
CA SER A 427 22.94 -7.97 24.56
C SER A 427 21.61 -7.59 25.18
N ILE A 428 21.59 -6.63 26.11
CA ILE A 428 20.36 -6.15 26.75
C ILE A 428 19.39 -5.58 25.68
N PHE A 429 19.87 -4.67 24.81
CA PHE A 429 19.03 -4.08 23.79
C PHE A 429 18.53 -5.09 22.77
N ARG A 430 19.40 -5.99 22.32
CA ARG A 430 19.02 -7.09 21.42
C ARG A 430 17.91 -7.94 22.02
N THR A 431 18.03 -8.33 23.30
CA THR A 431 17.01 -9.13 23.98
C THR A 431 15.68 -8.40 24.09
N ILE A 432 15.68 -7.09 24.44
CA ILE A 432 14.45 -6.30 24.53
C ILE A 432 13.77 -6.19 23.15
N ILE A 433 14.54 -5.94 22.09
CA ILE A 433 14.01 -5.82 20.71
C ILE A 433 13.46 -7.17 20.25
N SER A 434 14.20 -8.27 20.43
CA SER A 434 13.75 -9.60 20.03
C SER A 434 12.48 -10.02 20.76
N LEU A 435 12.40 -9.76 22.07
CA LEU A 435 11.19 -10.05 22.87
C LEU A 435 9.98 -9.21 22.38
N SER A 436 10.20 -7.93 22.07
CA SER A 436 9.11 -7.09 21.55
C SER A 436 8.68 -7.51 20.15
N ASN A 437 9.61 -7.92 19.28
CA ASN A 437 9.28 -8.44 17.95
C ASN A 437 8.49 -9.74 18.06
N TYR A 438 8.92 -10.68 18.90
CA TYR A 438 8.17 -11.91 19.16
C TYR A 438 6.75 -11.64 19.66
N LEU A 439 6.59 -10.69 20.59
CA LEU A 439 5.26 -10.31 21.10
C LEU A 439 4.38 -9.74 20.01
N ILE A 440 4.91 -8.88 19.12
CA ILE A 440 4.11 -8.27 18.05
C ILE A 440 3.74 -9.28 16.95
N GLU A 441 4.63 -10.21 16.63
CA GLU A 441 4.34 -11.33 15.73
C GLU A 441 3.23 -12.21 16.29
N TYR A 442 3.31 -12.57 17.56
CA TYR A 442 2.25 -13.31 18.24
C TYR A 442 0.91 -12.57 18.21
N LEU A 443 0.91 -11.25 18.48
CA LEU A 443 -0.30 -10.42 18.41
C LEU A 443 -0.84 -10.28 16.97
N ALA A 444 0.00 -10.33 15.95
CA ALA A 444 -0.39 -10.23 14.56
C ALA A 444 -1.19 -11.45 14.05
N ASP A 445 -1.05 -12.58 14.72
CA ASP A 445 -1.77 -13.82 14.39
C ASP A 445 -3.24 -13.81 14.86
N PHE A 446 -3.63 -12.88 15.74
CA PHE A 446 -5.02 -12.73 16.17
C PHE A 446 -5.87 -12.03 15.11
N THR A 447 -6.38 -12.78 14.15
CA THR A 447 -7.20 -12.29 13.04
C THR A 447 -8.54 -11.71 13.49
N PHE A 448 -9.09 -12.16 14.63
CA PHE A 448 -10.39 -11.71 15.17
C PHE A 448 -10.48 -10.18 15.39
N PHE A 449 -9.37 -9.53 15.71
CA PHE A 449 -9.33 -8.08 15.94
C PHE A 449 -9.08 -7.26 14.66
N ARG A 450 -9.03 -7.90 13.50
CA ARG A 450 -8.85 -7.25 12.18
C ARG A 450 -10.20 -7.16 11.48
N PHE A 451 -10.64 -5.95 11.19
CA PHE A 451 -11.84 -5.68 10.41
C PHE A 451 -11.45 -5.28 9.00
N ILE A 452 -11.98 -5.99 8.01
CA ILE A 452 -11.68 -5.81 6.58
C ILE A 452 -12.99 -5.50 5.84
N PRO A 453 -13.56 -4.30 6.02
CA PRO A 453 -14.83 -3.95 5.37
C PRO A 453 -14.66 -3.58 3.88
N GLY A 454 -13.44 -3.62 3.38
CA GLY A 454 -13.13 -3.20 2.02
C GLY A 454 -12.91 -1.70 1.87
N ARG A 455 -12.71 -1.28 0.64
CA ARG A 455 -12.51 0.14 0.31
C ARG A 455 -13.84 0.88 0.28
N PRO A 456 -14.03 1.91 1.12
CA PRO A 456 -15.24 2.72 1.07
C PRO A 456 -15.30 3.50 -0.25
N ASN A 457 -16.48 3.55 -0.86
CA ASN A 457 -16.72 4.47 -1.96
C ASN A 457 -16.76 5.93 -1.46
N TRP A 458 -16.78 6.90 -2.38
CA TRP A 458 -16.72 8.33 -2.01
C TRP A 458 -17.85 8.76 -1.09
N PHE A 459 -19.05 8.22 -1.26
CA PHE A 459 -20.19 8.52 -0.42
C PHE A 459 -19.98 8.02 1.01
N LEU A 460 -19.59 6.75 1.18
CA LEU A 460 -19.28 6.19 2.50
C LEU A 460 -18.12 6.91 3.18
N LEU A 461 -17.09 7.31 2.42
CA LEU A 461 -15.97 8.08 2.98
C LEU A 461 -16.44 9.41 3.57
N ILE A 462 -17.34 10.13 2.87
CA ILE A 462 -17.93 11.37 3.38
C ILE A 462 -18.78 11.09 4.62
N VAL A 463 -19.55 10.00 4.62
CA VAL A 463 -20.37 9.59 5.79
C VAL A 463 -19.46 9.28 6.98
N TYR A 464 -18.34 8.56 6.80
CA TYR A 464 -17.38 8.33 7.87
C TYR A 464 -16.84 9.64 8.47
N ILE A 465 -16.40 10.55 7.60
CA ILE A 465 -15.88 11.86 8.04
C ILE A 465 -16.96 12.65 8.81
N PHE A 466 -18.18 12.67 8.30
CA PHE A 466 -19.29 13.39 8.94
C PHE A 466 -19.64 12.80 10.32
N ILE A 467 -19.74 11.47 10.42
CA ILE A 467 -20.00 10.79 11.68
C ILE A 467 -18.87 11.03 12.68
N LEU A 468 -17.62 10.99 12.25
CA LEU A 468 -16.47 11.29 13.12
C LEU A 468 -16.52 12.73 13.64
N LEU A 469 -16.79 13.70 12.78
CA LEU A 469 -16.95 15.10 13.21
C LEU A 469 -18.10 15.25 14.22
N LEU A 470 -19.21 14.55 14.01
CA LEU A 470 -20.35 14.53 14.94
C LEU A 470 -19.96 13.89 16.28
N ILE A 471 -19.21 12.78 16.27
CA ILE A 471 -18.71 12.13 17.49
C ILE A 471 -17.83 13.08 18.29
N PHE A 472 -16.85 13.71 17.66
CA PHE A 472 -15.96 14.64 18.34
C PHE A 472 -16.73 15.85 18.87
N PHE A 473 -17.65 16.40 18.09
CA PHE A 473 -18.50 17.51 18.53
C PHE A 473 -19.33 17.18 19.80
N ILE A 474 -19.95 15.98 19.82
CA ILE A 474 -20.79 15.57 20.98
C ILE A 474 -19.89 15.14 22.15
N TRP A 475 -18.71 14.54 21.88
CA TRP A 475 -17.79 14.19 22.96
C TRP A 475 -17.26 15.42 23.70
N GLU A 476 -17.04 16.51 22.99
CA GLU A 476 -16.61 17.78 23.57
C GLU A 476 -17.73 18.45 24.41
N THR A 477 -19.01 18.18 24.15
CA THR A 477 -20.10 18.71 24.94
C THR A 477 -20.27 17.91 26.24
N LYS A 478 -20.15 18.57 27.40
CA LYS A 478 -20.31 17.93 28.72
C LYS A 478 -21.75 17.45 29.01
N ALA A 479 -22.71 17.83 28.17
CA ALA A 479 -24.14 17.76 28.48
C ALA A 479 -24.77 16.35 28.53
N TYR A 480 -24.19 15.33 27.85
CA TYR A 480 -24.89 14.04 27.73
C TYR A 480 -23.97 12.82 27.72
N PRO A 481 -23.57 12.26 28.87
CA PRO A 481 -22.66 11.13 28.93
C PRO A 481 -23.20 9.87 28.20
N LYS A 482 -24.53 9.62 28.28
CA LYS A 482 -25.18 8.48 27.61
C LYS A 482 -25.14 8.57 26.06
N ARG A 483 -25.20 9.78 25.50
CA ARG A 483 -25.13 9.96 24.01
C ARG A 483 -23.78 9.65 23.43
N LYS A 484 -22.69 9.69 24.20
CA LYS A 484 -21.33 9.36 23.75
C LYS A 484 -21.21 7.90 23.32
N VAL A 485 -21.86 6.98 24.03
CA VAL A 485 -21.88 5.56 23.71
C VAL A 485 -22.60 5.30 22.38
N HIS A 486 -23.76 5.97 22.18
CA HIS A 486 -24.55 5.80 20.95
C HIS A 486 -23.78 6.20 19.68
N LEU A 487 -22.89 7.20 19.78
CA LEU A 487 -22.08 7.63 18.64
C LEU A 487 -20.95 6.66 18.31
N PHE A 488 -20.32 6.09 19.33
CA PHE A 488 -19.35 5.02 19.10
C PHE A 488 -20.03 3.80 18.47
N VAL A 489 -21.21 3.42 18.96
CA VAL A 489 -22.04 2.37 18.37
C VAL A 489 -22.36 2.69 16.90
N LEU A 490 -22.62 3.94 16.54
CA LEU A 490 -22.90 4.32 15.15
C LEU A 490 -21.73 4.04 14.20
N ILE A 491 -20.48 4.29 14.63
CA ILE A 491 -19.29 3.92 13.81
C ILE A 491 -19.16 2.40 13.66
N VAL A 492 -19.35 1.67 14.76
CA VAL A 492 -19.30 0.21 14.72
C VAL A 492 -20.37 -0.33 13.78
N VAL A 493 -21.59 0.21 13.86
CA VAL A 493 -22.68 -0.13 12.95
C VAL A 493 -22.33 0.19 11.50
N LEU A 494 -21.70 1.33 11.23
CA LEU A 494 -21.29 1.70 9.87
C LEU A 494 -20.21 0.75 9.30
N ILE A 495 -19.24 0.35 10.14
CA ILE A 495 -18.22 -0.64 9.74
C ILE A 495 -18.88 -1.99 9.44
N ILE A 496 -19.77 -2.45 10.34
CA ILE A 496 -20.51 -3.70 10.15
C ILE A 496 -21.39 -3.62 8.91
N PHE A 497 -22.07 -2.51 8.68
CA PHE A 497 -22.88 -2.28 7.48
C PHE A 497 -22.03 -2.34 6.21
N GLN A 498 -20.87 -1.70 6.21
CA GLN A 498 -19.96 -1.76 5.06
C GLN A 498 -19.44 -3.19 4.83
N GLN A 499 -19.06 -3.91 5.88
CA GLN A 499 -18.61 -5.30 5.79
C GLN A 499 -19.76 -6.23 5.34
N GLY A 500 -20.98 -5.98 5.83
CA GLY A 500 -22.19 -6.72 5.44
C GLY A 500 -22.78 -6.29 4.09
N TRP A 501 -22.17 -5.31 3.40
CA TRP A 501 -22.68 -4.81 2.13
C TRP A 501 -22.82 -5.91 1.07
N ASN A 502 -21.90 -6.87 1.05
CA ASN A 502 -21.92 -7.99 0.12
C ASN A 502 -23.15 -8.88 0.33
N TRP A 503 -23.67 -9.00 1.54
CA TRP A 503 -24.93 -9.70 1.83
C TRP A 503 -26.16 -9.00 1.22
N LEU A 504 -26.13 -7.69 1.17
CA LEU A 504 -27.21 -6.89 0.60
C LEU A 504 -27.09 -6.74 -0.91
N ASN A 505 -25.92 -7.03 -1.47
CA ASN A 505 -25.66 -6.90 -2.90
C ASN A 505 -26.37 -8.02 -3.69
N PRO A 506 -27.38 -7.70 -4.52
CA PRO A 506 -28.10 -8.69 -5.29
C PRO A 506 -27.35 -9.17 -6.56
N TYR A 507 -26.21 -8.54 -6.84
CA TYR A 507 -25.42 -8.88 -8.02
C TYR A 507 -24.41 -9.97 -7.71
N GLY A 508 -24.33 -10.97 -8.62
CA GLY A 508 -23.19 -11.85 -8.70
C GLY A 508 -22.12 -11.28 -9.65
N GLU A 509 -20.87 -11.68 -9.46
CA GLU A 509 -19.79 -11.28 -10.35
C GLU A 509 -18.79 -12.41 -10.60
N VAL A 510 -18.22 -12.43 -11.80
CA VAL A 510 -17.06 -13.22 -12.17
C VAL A 510 -15.97 -12.24 -12.61
N THR A 511 -14.86 -12.25 -11.92
CA THR A 511 -13.75 -11.32 -12.24
C THR A 511 -12.47 -12.10 -12.54
N MET A 512 -11.96 -11.97 -13.78
CA MET A 512 -10.59 -12.36 -14.08
C MET A 512 -9.64 -11.28 -13.56
N ILE A 513 -8.84 -11.63 -12.59
CA ILE A 513 -7.85 -10.74 -11.98
C ILE A 513 -6.61 -10.72 -12.88
N ASP A 514 -6.11 -9.54 -13.24
CA ASP A 514 -4.82 -9.44 -13.94
C ASP A 514 -3.68 -9.74 -12.94
N VAL A 515 -3.19 -10.95 -13.00
CA VAL A 515 -2.06 -11.45 -12.20
C VAL A 515 -0.73 -11.44 -12.98
N GLY A 516 -0.75 -10.89 -14.20
CA GLY A 516 0.32 -11.05 -15.18
C GLY A 516 0.20 -12.40 -15.87
N GLN A 517 1.28 -13.17 -15.89
CA GLN A 517 1.21 -14.55 -16.39
C GLN A 517 0.59 -15.44 -15.31
N GLY A 518 -0.35 -16.32 -15.73
CA GLY A 518 -1.09 -17.20 -14.84
C GLY A 518 -2.57 -16.86 -14.73
N ASP A 519 -3.30 -17.63 -13.93
CA ASP A 519 -4.75 -17.48 -13.72
C ASP A 519 -5.07 -17.09 -12.28
N SER A 520 -6.07 -16.23 -12.13
CA SER A 520 -6.79 -16.04 -10.87
C SER A 520 -8.18 -15.48 -11.18
N ILE A 521 -9.22 -16.22 -10.85
CA ILE A 521 -10.61 -15.86 -11.19
C ILE A 521 -11.45 -15.90 -9.93
N LEU A 522 -12.04 -14.76 -9.59
CA LEU A 522 -13.01 -14.65 -8.50
C LEU A 522 -14.41 -14.90 -9.05
N ILE A 523 -15.15 -15.81 -8.42
CA ILE A 523 -16.61 -15.95 -8.57
C ILE A 523 -17.24 -15.57 -7.23
N HIS A 524 -17.97 -14.47 -7.21
CA HIS A 524 -18.69 -14.00 -6.02
C HIS A 524 -20.19 -13.98 -6.30
N LEU A 525 -20.94 -14.86 -5.63
CA LEU A 525 -22.37 -15.02 -5.86
C LEU A 525 -23.17 -13.95 -5.12
N ALA A 526 -24.31 -13.60 -5.69
CA ALA A 526 -25.25 -12.64 -5.11
C ALA A 526 -25.56 -12.95 -3.64
N HIS A 527 -25.69 -11.90 -2.83
CA HIS A 527 -25.98 -11.98 -1.39
C HIS A 527 -24.94 -12.78 -0.58
N ASP A 528 -23.67 -12.77 -1.03
CA ASP A 528 -22.56 -13.51 -0.39
C ASP A 528 -22.86 -15.02 -0.19
N LYS A 529 -23.67 -15.61 -1.09
CA LYS A 529 -24.06 -17.02 -1.00
C LYS A 529 -22.92 -17.98 -1.26
N GLY A 530 -21.86 -17.52 -1.94
CA GLY A 530 -20.66 -18.28 -2.20
C GLY A 530 -19.56 -17.42 -2.81
N THR A 531 -18.36 -17.60 -2.30
CA THR A 531 -17.15 -16.97 -2.83
C THR A 531 -16.16 -18.05 -3.23
N TYR A 532 -15.85 -18.13 -4.51
CA TYR A 532 -14.92 -19.11 -5.07
C TYR A 532 -13.76 -18.37 -5.73
N LEU A 533 -12.56 -18.87 -5.49
CA LEU A 533 -11.36 -18.41 -6.16
C LEU A 533 -10.77 -19.56 -6.95
N ILE A 534 -10.71 -19.42 -8.28
CA ILE A 534 -10.07 -20.37 -9.17
C ILE A 534 -8.66 -19.88 -9.43
N ASP A 535 -7.68 -20.64 -9.02
CA ASP A 535 -6.27 -20.34 -9.07
C ASP A 535 -5.89 -19.02 -8.37
N THR A 536 -4.62 -18.78 -8.22
CA THR A 536 -4.07 -17.68 -7.39
C THR A 536 -2.97 -16.90 -8.07
N GLY A 537 -2.63 -17.28 -9.32
CA GLY A 537 -1.42 -16.82 -9.97
C GLY A 537 -0.16 -17.27 -9.24
N GLY A 538 0.96 -16.85 -9.72
CA GLY A 538 2.24 -17.10 -9.08
C GLY A 538 3.41 -16.63 -9.95
N THR A 539 4.60 -16.57 -9.36
CA THR A 539 5.84 -16.26 -10.07
C THR A 539 6.85 -17.37 -9.85
N MET A 540 7.47 -17.82 -10.92
CA MET A 540 8.64 -18.71 -10.80
C MET A 540 9.83 -17.87 -10.32
N ASN A 541 10.22 -18.06 -9.08
CA ASN A 541 11.43 -17.49 -8.53
C ASN A 541 12.59 -18.49 -8.77
N TYR A 542 13.38 -18.23 -9.76
CA TYR A 542 14.66 -18.93 -9.96
C TYR A 542 15.72 -18.20 -9.12
N THR A 543 15.89 -18.60 -7.87
CA THR A 543 17.00 -18.13 -7.05
C THR A 543 18.20 -19.03 -7.29
N GLU A 544 19.12 -18.55 -8.10
CA GLU A 544 20.37 -19.29 -8.39
C GLU A 544 21.42 -19.05 -7.29
N GLU A 545 21.45 -17.88 -6.62
CA GLU A 545 22.48 -17.46 -5.69
C GLU A 545 21.90 -16.64 -4.53
N LYS A 546 22.29 -16.92 -3.28
CA LYS A 546 21.78 -16.24 -2.08
C LYS A 546 21.91 -14.71 -2.10
N TRP A 547 23.00 -14.17 -2.67
CA TRP A 547 23.22 -12.73 -2.73
C TRP A 547 22.20 -11.98 -3.62
N ARG A 548 21.55 -12.71 -4.54
CA ARG A 548 20.47 -12.18 -5.42
C ARG A 548 19.11 -12.20 -4.77
N GLU A 549 18.94 -12.92 -3.67
CA GLU A 549 17.67 -12.99 -2.98
C GLU A 549 17.26 -11.60 -2.50
N ARG A 550 16.05 -11.21 -2.85
CA ARG A 550 15.43 -9.98 -2.37
C ARG A 550 14.81 -10.22 -1.02
N ALA A 551 14.98 -9.27 -0.10
CA ALA A 551 14.38 -9.33 1.22
C ALA A 551 12.85 -9.54 1.13
N ARG A 552 12.21 -8.94 0.11
CA ARG A 552 10.81 -9.15 -0.20
C ARG A 552 10.62 -9.35 -1.70
N ALA A 553 10.72 -10.59 -2.15
CA ALA A 553 10.36 -10.93 -3.52
C ALA A 553 8.87 -10.63 -3.79
N PHE A 554 8.56 -10.16 -5.00
CA PHE A 554 7.18 -9.98 -5.44
C PHE A 554 6.49 -11.34 -5.53
N GLU A 555 5.31 -11.44 -4.92
CA GLU A 555 4.48 -12.63 -4.91
C GLU A 555 3.04 -12.27 -5.28
N VAL A 556 2.50 -12.91 -6.30
CA VAL A 556 1.19 -12.57 -6.89
C VAL A 556 0.06 -12.67 -5.88
N GLY A 557 0.02 -13.77 -5.10
CA GLY A 557 -1.01 -13.95 -4.07
C GLY A 557 -1.05 -12.80 -3.08
N ARG A 558 0.12 -12.49 -2.51
CA ARG A 558 0.27 -11.45 -1.48
C ARG A 558 0.12 -10.02 -2.01
N ASP A 559 0.69 -9.73 -3.19
CA ASP A 559 0.84 -8.36 -3.67
C ASP A 559 -0.27 -7.94 -4.65
N VAL A 560 -1.05 -8.91 -5.20
CA VAL A 560 -2.14 -8.66 -6.15
C VAL A 560 -3.46 -9.21 -5.66
N VAL A 561 -3.57 -10.54 -5.43
CA VAL A 561 -4.85 -11.21 -5.19
C VAL A 561 -5.42 -10.86 -3.81
N VAL A 562 -4.63 -10.96 -2.74
CA VAL A 562 -5.05 -10.59 -1.38
C VAL A 562 -5.50 -9.13 -1.28
N PRO A 563 -4.75 -8.12 -1.78
CA PRO A 563 -5.22 -6.74 -1.79
C PRO A 563 -6.49 -6.52 -2.61
N PHE A 564 -6.64 -7.23 -3.74
CA PHE A 564 -7.86 -7.16 -4.54
C PHE A 564 -9.08 -7.66 -3.73
N LEU A 565 -8.99 -8.85 -3.12
CA LEU A 565 -10.06 -9.44 -2.31
C LEU A 565 -10.38 -8.58 -1.09
N LYS A 566 -9.37 -8.13 -0.34
CA LYS A 566 -9.56 -7.21 0.79
C LYS A 566 -10.22 -5.89 0.35
N GLY A 567 -9.84 -5.36 -0.80
CA GLY A 567 -10.43 -4.14 -1.35
C GLY A 567 -11.92 -4.27 -1.69
N GLN A 568 -12.37 -5.48 -2.02
CA GLN A 568 -13.79 -5.84 -2.21
C GLN A 568 -14.52 -6.19 -0.91
N GLY A 569 -13.82 -6.19 0.24
CA GLY A 569 -14.39 -6.61 1.52
C GLY A 569 -14.57 -8.13 1.66
N ILE A 570 -13.88 -8.90 0.83
CA ILE A 570 -13.91 -10.36 0.87
C ILE A 570 -12.87 -10.84 1.89
N THR A 571 -13.35 -11.47 2.94
CA THR A 571 -12.51 -12.02 4.04
C THR A 571 -12.51 -13.53 4.09
N LYS A 572 -13.41 -14.17 3.32
CA LYS A 572 -13.67 -15.59 3.36
C LYS A 572 -13.83 -16.15 1.96
N ILE A 573 -13.21 -17.28 1.70
CA ILE A 573 -13.31 -18.04 0.47
C ILE A 573 -13.96 -19.39 0.80
N ASP A 574 -15.13 -19.66 0.23
CA ASP A 574 -15.84 -20.92 0.47
C ASP A 574 -15.13 -22.09 -0.22
N LYS A 575 -14.66 -21.88 -1.45
CA LYS A 575 -13.85 -22.88 -2.17
C LYS A 575 -12.68 -22.20 -2.88
N LEU A 576 -11.47 -22.62 -2.56
CA LEU A 576 -10.27 -22.32 -3.33
C LEU A 576 -10.05 -23.50 -4.30
N ILE A 577 -10.25 -23.24 -5.58
CA ILE A 577 -10.14 -24.26 -6.65
C ILE A 577 -8.75 -24.12 -7.27
N LEU A 578 -7.89 -25.08 -7.06
CA LEU A 578 -6.54 -25.14 -7.63
C LEU A 578 -6.58 -26.11 -8.81
N THR A 579 -6.50 -25.57 -10.04
CA THR A 579 -6.79 -26.36 -11.24
C THR A 579 -5.74 -27.42 -11.52
N HIS A 580 -4.48 -27.11 -11.35
CA HIS A 580 -3.33 -28.02 -11.50
C HIS A 580 -2.09 -27.48 -10.79
N GLY A 581 -1.01 -28.26 -10.73
CA GLY A 581 0.14 -28.03 -9.85
C GLY A 581 1.20 -27.02 -10.33
N ASP A 582 0.96 -26.20 -11.34
CA ASP A 582 1.95 -25.25 -11.86
C ASP A 582 1.97 -23.93 -11.07
N MET A 583 3.17 -23.35 -10.93
CA MET A 583 3.40 -22.19 -10.06
C MET A 583 2.62 -20.94 -10.47
N ASP A 584 2.38 -20.73 -11.77
CA ASP A 584 1.60 -19.58 -12.25
C ASP A 584 0.09 -19.72 -12.03
N HIS A 585 -0.37 -20.86 -11.50
CA HIS A 585 -1.74 -21.12 -11.06
C HIS A 585 -1.86 -21.17 -9.54
N ILE A 586 -1.00 -21.94 -8.87
CA ILE A 586 -1.17 -22.19 -7.43
C ILE A 586 -0.14 -21.51 -6.52
N GLY A 587 0.85 -20.81 -7.11
CA GLY A 587 1.94 -20.21 -6.34
C GLY A 587 1.51 -19.19 -5.30
N GLY A 588 0.40 -18.48 -5.52
CA GLY A 588 -0.15 -17.52 -4.57
C GLY A 588 -1.01 -18.10 -3.45
N ALA A 589 -1.30 -19.42 -3.46
CA ALA A 589 -2.22 -20.06 -2.52
C ALA A 589 -1.77 -19.91 -1.05
N PHE A 590 -0.46 -19.94 -0.79
CA PHE A 590 0.07 -19.77 0.57
C PHE A 590 -0.33 -18.43 1.17
N SER A 591 -0.23 -17.35 0.42
CA SER A 591 -0.63 -16.02 0.89
C SER A 591 -2.13 -15.91 1.10
N ILE A 592 -2.94 -16.55 0.27
CA ILE A 592 -4.38 -16.60 0.44
C ILE A 592 -4.75 -17.31 1.74
N ILE A 593 -4.19 -18.51 1.97
CA ILE A 593 -4.42 -19.32 3.18
C ILE A 593 -3.94 -18.60 4.45
N LYS A 594 -2.85 -17.82 4.37
CA LYS A 594 -2.30 -17.07 5.50
C LYS A 594 -3.12 -15.83 5.87
N GLU A 595 -3.72 -15.16 4.87
CA GLU A 595 -4.32 -13.83 5.05
C GLU A 595 -5.84 -13.84 5.14
N LEU A 596 -6.51 -14.87 4.58
CA LEU A 596 -7.96 -14.97 4.48
C LEU A 596 -8.46 -16.32 5.05
N GLU A 597 -9.73 -16.35 5.43
CA GLU A 597 -10.39 -17.60 5.81
C GLU A 597 -10.72 -18.43 4.57
N VAL A 598 -10.12 -19.62 4.44
CA VAL A 598 -10.43 -20.59 3.39
C VAL A 598 -11.14 -21.77 4.02
N LYS A 599 -12.39 -22.06 3.58
CA LYS A 599 -13.15 -23.21 4.14
C LYS A 599 -12.74 -24.52 3.53
N GLN A 600 -12.63 -24.56 2.21
CA GLN A 600 -12.32 -25.77 1.45
C GLN A 600 -11.34 -25.46 0.32
N ILE A 601 -10.44 -26.39 0.05
CA ILE A 601 -9.57 -26.38 -1.10
C ILE A 601 -9.98 -27.55 -2.00
N LEU A 602 -10.28 -27.27 -3.27
CA LEU A 602 -10.50 -28.28 -4.29
C LEU A 602 -9.22 -28.46 -5.10
N MET A 603 -8.77 -29.70 -5.23
CA MET A 603 -7.56 -30.06 -5.99
C MET A 603 -7.89 -31.20 -6.96
N PRO A 604 -7.16 -31.36 -8.08
CA PRO A 604 -7.42 -32.45 -9.00
C PRO A 604 -7.10 -33.80 -8.38
N SER A 605 -7.88 -34.84 -8.77
CA SER A 605 -7.62 -36.21 -8.37
C SER A 605 -6.49 -36.82 -9.21
N VAL A 606 -5.25 -36.44 -8.94
CA VAL A 606 -4.02 -36.93 -9.63
C VAL A 606 -3.25 -37.93 -8.75
N VAL A 607 -2.52 -38.86 -9.41
CA VAL A 607 -1.69 -39.84 -8.72
C VAL A 607 -0.43 -39.21 -8.17
N GLU A 608 0.22 -38.34 -8.93
CA GLU A 608 1.48 -37.69 -8.56
C GLU A 608 1.29 -36.17 -8.41
N PRO A 609 1.00 -35.69 -7.19
CA PRO A 609 0.91 -34.26 -6.95
C PRO A 609 2.28 -33.59 -7.06
N SER A 610 2.32 -32.33 -7.49
CA SER A 610 3.52 -31.50 -7.56
C SER A 610 4.07 -31.18 -6.16
N ILE A 611 5.33 -30.77 -6.08
CA ILE A 611 5.97 -30.32 -4.84
C ILE A 611 5.19 -29.16 -4.22
N THR A 612 4.68 -28.26 -5.03
CA THR A 612 3.88 -27.11 -4.58
C THR A 612 2.53 -27.54 -4.01
N GLU A 613 1.86 -28.52 -4.67
CA GLU A 613 0.60 -29.09 -4.15
C GLU A 613 0.81 -29.76 -2.80
N LEU A 614 1.90 -30.56 -2.65
CA LEU A 614 2.24 -31.19 -1.36
C LEU A 614 2.47 -30.16 -0.26
N ALA A 615 3.18 -29.08 -0.55
CA ALA A 615 3.41 -28.01 0.42
C ALA A 615 2.11 -27.27 0.79
N ILE A 616 1.19 -27.06 -0.16
CA ILE A 616 -0.14 -26.49 0.11
C ILE A 616 -0.97 -27.44 0.99
N LEU A 617 -0.90 -28.75 0.75
CA LEU A 617 -1.59 -29.76 1.59
C LEU A 617 -1.08 -29.73 3.04
N GLU A 618 0.22 -29.58 3.24
CA GLU A 618 0.79 -29.43 4.60
C GLU A 618 0.30 -28.14 5.29
N GLU A 619 0.27 -27.02 4.57
CA GLU A 619 -0.22 -25.77 5.12
C GLU A 619 -1.72 -25.81 5.42
N ALA A 620 -2.52 -26.41 4.54
CA ALA A 620 -3.94 -26.65 4.76
C ALA A 620 -4.19 -27.49 6.01
N LYS A 621 -3.37 -28.55 6.23
CA LYS A 621 -3.44 -29.39 7.43
C LYS A 621 -3.13 -28.59 8.70
N LYS A 622 -2.09 -27.74 8.70
CA LYS A 622 -1.77 -26.86 9.84
C LYS A 622 -2.91 -25.90 10.19
N LYS A 623 -3.64 -25.45 9.19
CA LYS A 623 -4.78 -24.53 9.35
C LYS A 623 -6.13 -25.22 9.53
N ASN A 624 -6.17 -26.57 9.57
CA ASN A 624 -7.39 -27.37 9.62
C ASN A 624 -8.37 -27.07 8.46
N ILE A 625 -7.85 -26.81 7.26
CA ILE A 625 -8.66 -26.57 6.07
C ILE A 625 -8.98 -27.92 5.42
N THR A 626 -10.26 -28.11 5.07
CA THR A 626 -10.71 -29.33 4.35
C THR A 626 -10.21 -29.31 2.92
N VAL A 627 -9.47 -30.33 2.50
CA VAL A 627 -9.03 -30.51 1.11
C VAL A 627 -9.84 -31.63 0.48
N ILE A 628 -10.44 -31.35 -0.67
CA ILE A 628 -11.26 -32.29 -1.44
C ILE A 628 -10.58 -32.53 -2.79
N LYS A 629 -10.26 -33.79 -3.09
CA LYS A 629 -9.81 -34.20 -4.42
C LYS A 629 -11.04 -34.39 -5.30
N VAL A 630 -11.13 -33.61 -6.37
CA VAL A 630 -12.27 -33.64 -7.29
C VAL A 630 -11.92 -34.36 -8.59
N SER A 631 -12.90 -34.96 -9.18
CA SER A 631 -12.81 -35.69 -10.44
C SER A 631 -14.09 -35.48 -11.26
N GLU A 632 -14.06 -35.90 -12.51
CA GLU A 632 -15.20 -35.88 -13.39
C GLU A 632 -16.46 -36.48 -12.75
N GLY A 633 -17.59 -35.77 -12.90
CA GLY A 633 -18.88 -36.14 -12.35
C GLY A 633 -19.17 -35.54 -10.97
N ASP A 634 -18.19 -34.96 -10.30
CA ASP A 634 -18.43 -34.23 -9.05
C ASP A 634 -19.18 -32.93 -9.33
N LYS A 635 -20.22 -32.64 -8.50
CA LYS A 635 -21.09 -31.50 -8.68
C LYS A 635 -21.38 -30.79 -7.37
N TRP A 636 -21.68 -29.49 -7.46
CA TRP A 636 -22.32 -28.77 -6.36
C TRP A 636 -23.27 -27.69 -6.87
N ILE A 637 -24.30 -27.40 -6.11
CA ILE A 637 -25.34 -26.44 -6.45
C ILE A 637 -25.51 -25.45 -5.31
N ILE A 638 -25.62 -24.18 -5.63
CA ILE A 638 -25.93 -23.11 -4.66
C ILE A 638 -26.97 -22.17 -5.26
N GLY A 639 -28.19 -22.27 -4.75
CA GLY A 639 -29.34 -21.55 -5.33
C GLY A 639 -29.59 -21.98 -6.77
N GLU A 640 -29.51 -21.04 -7.69
CA GLU A 640 -29.68 -21.27 -9.13
C GLU A 640 -28.36 -21.54 -9.87
N ASN A 641 -27.24 -21.56 -9.15
CA ASN A 641 -25.91 -21.71 -9.73
C ASN A 641 -25.44 -23.16 -9.56
N GLU A 642 -25.10 -23.80 -10.67
CA GLU A 642 -24.68 -25.19 -10.75
C GLU A 642 -23.22 -25.25 -11.27
N PHE A 643 -22.45 -26.16 -10.70
CA PHE A 643 -21.05 -26.41 -11.06
C PHE A 643 -20.87 -27.90 -11.30
N ASP A 644 -20.31 -28.27 -12.45
CA ASP A 644 -20.17 -29.66 -12.88
C ASP A 644 -18.74 -29.91 -13.38
N ILE A 645 -17.98 -30.76 -12.69
CA ILE A 645 -16.61 -31.09 -13.02
C ILE A 645 -16.58 -32.06 -14.21
N LEU A 646 -15.86 -31.69 -15.26
CA LEU A 646 -15.75 -32.50 -16.50
C LEU A 646 -14.36 -33.18 -16.64
N SER A 647 -13.36 -32.72 -15.88
CA SER A 647 -11.97 -33.21 -15.87
C SER A 647 -11.33 -32.87 -14.51
N PRO A 648 -10.35 -33.66 -14.04
CA PRO A 648 -9.81 -34.90 -14.60
C PRO A 648 -10.64 -36.14 -14.24
N GLU A 649 -10.32 -37.27 -14.87
CA GLU A 649 -10.77 -38.59 -14.42
C GLU A 649 -10.20 -38.91 -13.05
N LYS A 650 -10.86 -39.80 -12.30
CA LYS A 650 -10.42 -40.20 -10.97
C LYS A 650 -9.04 -40.86 -11.03
N ASN A 651 -8.12 -40.42 -10.14
CA ASN A 651 -6.74 -40.91 -10.09
C ASN A 651 -6.00 -40.73 -11.43
N PHE A 652 -6.12 -39.58 -12.04
CA PHE A 652 -5.47 -39.24 -13.29
C PHE A 652 -3.95 -39.41 -13.19
N ALA A 653 -3.36 -40.13 -14.17
CA ALA A 653 -1.94 -40.38 -14.29
C ALA A 653 -1.46 -39.91 -15.68
N GLY A 654 -1.13 -38.65 -15.82
CA GLY A 654 -0.71 -38.04 -17.09
C GLY A 654 0.00 -36.71 -16.84
N GLU A 655 0.18 -35.96 -17.91
CA GLU A 655 0.76 -34.62 -17.82
C GLU A 655 -0.14 -33.68 -16.99
N ARG A 656 0.50 -32.75 -16.30
CA ARG A 656 -0.20 -31.85 -15.34
C ARG A 656 -1.31 -31.04 -16.00
N ASN A 657 -1.04 -30.48 -17.18
CA ASN A 657 -2.00 -29.66 -17.89
C ASN A 657 -3.23 -30.48 -18.31
N SER A 658 -3.01 -31.71 -18.81
CA SER A 658 -4.11 -32.65 -19.13
C SER A 658 -4.93 -33.07 -17.89
N GLY A 659 -4.33 -33.01 -16.69
CA GLY A 659 -4.96 -33.27 -15.40
C GLY A 659 -5.65 -32.06 -14.76
N SER A 660 -5.77 -30.94 -15.47
CA SER A 660 -6.42 -29.72 -14.95
C SER A 660 -7.89 -29.97 -14.59
N ILE A 661 -8.33 -29.35 -13.48
CA ILE A 661 -9.77 -29.28 -13.19
C ILE A 661 -10.42 -28.41 -14.26
N ALA A 662 -11.23 -29.05 -15.11
CA ALA A 662 -12.09 -28.37 -16.05
C ALA A 662 -13.56 -28.56 -15.62
N PHE A 663 -14.34 -27.49 -15.63
CA PHE A 663 -15.73 -27.53 -15.19
C PHE A 663 -16.61 -26.53 -15.93
N ILE A 664 -17.93 -26.83 -15.93
CA ILE A 664 -18.95 -25.89 -16.36
C ILE A 664 -19.59 -25.26 -15.13
N ALA A 665 -19.90 -23.98 -15.24
CA ALA A 665 -20.71 -23.27 -14.24
C ALA A 665 -21.88 -22.55 -14.91
N GLN A 666 -23.09 -22.71 -14.32
CA GLN A 666 -24.26 -21.90 -14.68
C GLN A 666 -24.31 -20.70 -13.72
N LEU A 667 -24.02 -19.51 -14.22
CA LEU A 667 -23.91 -18.30 -13.41
C LEU A 667 -24.78 -17.19 -13.98
N GLY A 668 -25.84 -16.85 -13.26
CA GLY A 668 -26.78 -15.81 -13.70
C GLY A 668 -27.49 -16.11 -15.04
N GLY A 669 -27.76 -17.37 -15.32
CA GLY A 669 -28.39 -17.80 -16.57
C GLY A 669 -27.45 -17.88 -17.78
N VAL A 670 -26.14 -17.80 -17.57
CA VAL A 670 -25.07 -17.88 -18.59
C VAL A 670 -24.19 -19.08 -18.28
N SER A 671 -23.91 -19.89 -19.30
CA SER A 671 -23.03 -21.05 -19.18
C SER A 671 -21.55 -20.68 -19.39
N TRP A 672 -20.71 -21.08 -18.45
CA TRP A 672 -19.29 -20.83 -18.43
C TRP A 672 -18.50 -22.12 -18.54
N PHE A 673 -17.38 -22.09 -19.26
CA PHE A 673 -16.39 -23.15 -19.23
C PHE A 673 -15.08 -22.61 -18.67
N PHE A 674 -14.60 -23.24 -17.59
CA PHE A 674 -13.32 -23.00 -16.97
C PHE A 674 -12.45 -24.24 -17.17
N GLY A 675 -11.40 -24.15 -17.97
CA GLY A 675 -10.59 -25.30 -18.36
C GLY A 675 -9.22 -25.37 -17.71
N GLY A 676 -8.85 -24.40 -16.87
CA GLY A 676 -7.45 -24.29 -16.41
C GLY A 676 -6.51 -24.24 -17.60
N ASP A 677 -5.50 -25.10 -17.60
CA ASP A 677 -4.55 -25.24 -18.70
C ASP A 677 -4.73 -26.54 -19.51
N LEU A 678 -5.96 -27.07 -19.49
CA LEU A 678 -6.33 -28.26 -20.23
C LEU A 678 -5.85 -28.18 -21.69
N ASP A 679 -5.19 -29.21 -22.14
CA ASP A 679 -4.65 -29.34 -23.51
C ASP A 679 -5.71 -29.81 -24.52
N GLN A 680 -5.34 -29.83 -25.81
CA GLN A 680 -6.25 -30.23 -26.88
C GLN A 680 -6.74 -31.68 -26.73
N GLU A 681 -5.91 -32.60 -26.19
CA GLU A 681 -6.31 -33.99 -25.95
C GLU A 681 -7.41 -34.07 -24.89
N GLY A 682 -7.27 -33.32 -23.79
CA GLY A 682 -8.29 -33.23 -22.76
C GLY A 682 -9.57 -32.57 -23.26
N GLU A 683 -9.47 -31.49 -24.07
CA GLU A 683 -10.62 -30.86 -24.71
C GLU A 683 -11.36 -31.82 -25.65
N GLU A 684 -10.63 -32.63 -26.45
CA GLU A 684 -11.24 -33.62 -27.32
C GLU A 684 -11.95 -34.76 -26.57
N LYS A 685 -11.39 -35.20 -25.44
CA LYS A 685 -12.05 -36.17 -24.55
C LYS A 685 -13.39 -35.62 -24.05
N ILE A 686 -13.41 -34.35 -23.60
CA ILE A 686 -14.61 -33.71 -23.11
C ILE A 686 -15.68 -33.66 -24.22
N ILE A 687 -15.36 -33.18 -25.44
CA ILE A 687 -16.36 -33.05 -26.50
C ILE A 687 -16.87 -34.39 -27.03
N LYS A 688 -16.03 -35.44 -27.01
CA LYS A 688 -16.48 -36.80 -27.33
C LYS A 688 -17.50 -37.34 -26.33
N LYS A 689 -17.29 -37.04 -25.05
CA LYS A 689 -18.17 -37.50 -23.96
C LYS A 689 -19.44 -36.65 -23.84
N TYR A 690 -19.34 -35.37 -24.13
CA TYR A 690 -20.42 -34.39 -24.02
C TYR A 690 -20.72 -33.75 -25.41
N PRO A 691 -21.29 -34.49 -26.39
CA PRO A 691 -21.44 -34.05 -27.76
C PRO A 691 -22.34 -32.82 -27.93
N ASN A 692 -23.23 -32.55 -26.95
CA ASN A 692 -24.15 -31.42 -26.98
C ASN A 692 -23.67 -30.22 -26.14
N LEU A 693 -22.42 -30.23 -25.72
CA LEU A 693 -21.84 -29.17 -24.89
C LEU A 693 -21.84 -27.83 -25.64
N LYS A 694 -22.51 -26.84 -25.08
CA LYS A 694 -22.51 -25.44 -25.52
C LYS A 694 -22.23 -24.55 -24.34
N VAL A 695 -21.47 -23.49 -24.55
CA VAL A 695 -21.14 -22.51 -23.50
C VAL A 695 -21.24 -21.10 -24.07
N ASP A 696 -21.69 -20.15 -23.25
CA ASP A 696 -21.75 -18.74 -23.63
C ASP A 696 -20.36 -18.06 -23.46
N VAL A 697 -19.66 -18.40 -22.39
CA VAL A 697 -18.38 -17.80 -22.03
C VAL A 697 -17.32 -18.88 -21.84
N LEU A 698 -16.22 -18.72 -22.55
CA LEU A 698 -15.05 -19.58 -22.46
C LEU A 698 -13.90 -18.84 -21.74
N LYS A 699 -13.36 -19.40 -20.66
CA LYS A 699 -11.99 -19.09 -20.28
C LYS A 699 -11.08 -19.88 -21.20
N ALA A 700 -10.32 -19.20 -22.06
CA ALA A 700 -9.41 -19.86 -22.99
C ALA A 700 -8.33 -20.67 -22.24
N GLY A 701 -8.17 -21.93 -22.62
CA GLY A 701 -7.21 -22.83 -21.99
C GLY A 701 -5.77 -22.34 -22.16
N HIS A 702 -4.93 -22.61 -21.18
CA HIS A 702 -3.48 -22.42 -21.18
C HIS A 702 -3.06 -21.04 -21.73
N HIS A 703 -3.71 -19.97 -21.23
CA HIS A 703 -3.47 -18.55 -21.58
C HIS A 703 -3.55 -18.25 -23.09
N GLY A 704 -4.25 -19.08 -23.86
CA GLY A 704 -4.27 -19.00 -25.31
C GLY A 704 -3.05 -19.62 -26.00
N SER A 705 -2.44 -20.65 -25.40
CA SER A 705 -1.41 -21.47 -26.02
C SER A 705 -1.93 -22.22 -27.22
N LYS A 706 -1.06 -22.46 -28.19
CA LYS A 706 -1.38 -23.33 -29.36
C LYS A 706 -1.69 -24.78 -28.97
N THR A 707 -1.30 -25.22 -27.77
CA THR A 707 -1.53 -26.57 -27.25
C THR A 707 -2.93 -26.76 -26.67
N SER A 708 -3.76 -25.71 -26.62
CA SER A 708 -5.15 -25.72 -26.16
C SER A 708 -6.07 -25.04 -27.17
N SER A 709 -7.37 -24.93 -26.85
CA SER A 709 -8.38 -24.30 -27.69
C SER A 709 -8.42 -24.90 -29.09
N ALA A 710 -8.58 -26.24 -29.16
CA ALA A 710 -8.64 -27.00 -30.40
C ALA A 710 -9.78 -26.47 -31.30
N GLU A 711 -9.60 -26.50 -32.63
CA GLU A 711 -10.63 -26.00 -33.57
C GLU A 711 -11.91 -26.80 -33.46
N SER A 712 -11.82 -28.13 -33.27
CA SER A 712 -12.97 -29.01 -33.00
C SER A 712 -13.74 -28.62 -31.75
N PHE A 713 -13.00 -28.34 -30.66
CA PHE A 713 -13.55 -27.91 -29.37
C PHE A 713 -14.27 -26.56 -29.50
N ILE A 714 -13.61 -25.53 -30.04
CA ILE A 714 -14.20 -24.20 -30.23
C ILE A 714 -15.44 -24.23 -31.12
N ASN A 715 -15.41 -24.98 -32.21
CA ASN A 715 -16.54 -25.11 -33.12
C ASN A 715 -17.75 -25.79 -32.45
N GLN A 716 -17.49 -26.80 -31.59
CA GLN A 716 -18.54 -27.50 -30.88
C GLN A 716 -19.18 -26.66 -29.80
N ILE A 717 -18.38 -26.08 -28.88
CA ILE A 717 -18.91 -25.29 -27.76
C ILE A 717 -19.45 -23.93 -28.19
N SER A 718 -18.98 -23.38 -29.32
CA SER A 718 -19.40 -22.13 -29.97
C SER A 718 -19.59 -20.96 -29.01
N PRO A 719 -18.55 -20.53 -28.30
CA PRO A 719 -18.67 -19.51 -27.25
C PRO A 719 -18.96 -18.14 -27.87
N ARG A 720 -19.81 -17.36 -27.22
CA ARG A 720 -20.08 -15.97 -27.61
C ARG A 720 -18.92 -15.05 -27.16
N ILE A 721 -18.28 -15.38 -26.05
CA ILE A 721 -17.22 -14.58 -25.39
C ILE A 721 -16.09 -15.52 -25.01
N ALA A 722 -14.86 -15.08 -25.26
CA ALA A 722 -13.65 -15.72 -24.76
C ALA A 722 -12.86 -14.74 -23.88
N LEU A 723 -12.46 -15.21 -22.71
CA LEU A 723 -11.63 -14.48 -21.76
C LEU A 723 -10.25 -15.13 -21.73
N ILE A 724 -9.19 -14.32 -21.93
CA ILE A 724 -7.80 -14.79 -21.96
C ILE A 724 -7.04 -14.10 -20.85
N SER A 725 -6.58 -14.88 -19.87
CA SER A 725 -5.67 -14.41 -18.83
C SER A 725 -4.24 -14.53 -19.31
N VAL A 726 -3.50 -13.44 -19.43
CA VAL A 726 -2.15 -13.43 -19.99
C VAL A 726 -1.38 -12.16 -19.59
N GLY A 727 -0.07 -12.25 -19.40
CA GLY A 727 0.79 -11.12 -19.07
C GLY A 727 1.19 -10.26 -20.27
N GLU A 728 1.25 -8.94 -20.09
CA GLU A 728 1.64 -7.97 -21.15
C GLU A 728 2.99 -8.26 -21.81
N LYS A 729 3.94 -8.80 -21.04
CA LYS A 729 5.30 -9.11 -21.52
C LYS A 729 5.63 -10.59 -21.25
N ASN A 730 4.70 -11.49 -21.62
CA ASN A 730 4.95 -12.90 -21.40
C ASN A 730 6.05 -13.43 -22.36
N ARG A 731 6.84 -14.38 -21.85
CA ARG A 731 7.97 -14.98 -22.60
C ARG A 731 7.54 -16.08 -23.58
N PHE A 732 6.29 -16.53 -23.46
CA PHE A 732 5.76 -17.67 -24.20
C PHE A 732 5.09 -17.27 -25.52
N GLY A 733 4.91 -15.95 -25.78
CA GLY A 733 4.23 -15.45 -26.97
C GLY A 733 2.72 -15.66 -26.96
N HIS A 734 2.11 -15.87 -25.76
CA HIS A 734 0.66 -16.01 -25.61
C HIS A 734 -0.05 -14.65 -25.64
N PRO A 735 -1.34 -14.58 -26.07
CA PRO A 735 -2.07 -15.64 -26.76
C PRO A 735 -1.55 -15.83 -28.19
N HIS A 736 -1.47 -17.07 -28.61
CA HIS A 736 -0.95 -17.42 -29.95
C HIS A 736 -1.93 -16.94 -31.04
N SER A 737 -1.41 -16.45 -32.16
CA SER A 737 -2.22 -15.92 -33.27
C SER A 737 -3.20 -16.94 -33.83
N GLU A 738 -2.82 -18.20 -33.83
CA GLU A 738 -3.68 -19.30 -34.28
C GLU A 738 -4.94 -19.43 -33.40
N VAL A 739 -4.81 -19.36 -32.08
CA VAL A 739 -5.95 -19.42 -31.14
C VAL A 739 -6.86 -18.22 -31.33
N LEU A 740 -6.28 -17.03 -31.47
CA LEU A 740 -7.08 -15.83 -31.76
C LEU A 740 -7.86 -15.95 -33.06
N ASN A 741 -7.25 -16.54 -34.10
CA ASN A 741 -7.91 -16.76 -35.39
C ASN A 741 -9.02 -17.81 -35.32
N ARG A 742 -8.84 -18.92 -34.56
CA ARG A 742 -9.90 -19.92 -34.31
C ARG A 742 -11.13 -19.29 -33.66
N LEU A 743 -10.90 -18.49 -32.59
CA LEU A 743 -11.99 -17.78 -31.89
C LEU A 743 -12.66 -16.74 -32.79
N ARG A 744 -11.94 -16.01 -33.62
CA ARG A 744 -12.53 -15.02 -34.54
C ARG A 744 -13.38 -15.70 -35.63
N LYS A 745 -12.98 -16.87 -36.12
CA LYS A 745 -13.78 -17.66 -37.11
C LYS A 745 -15.16 -18.02 -36.60
N THR A 746 -15.33 -18.18 -35.28
CA THR A 746 -16.62 -18.48 -34.65
C THR A 746 -17.37 -17.21 -34.20
N ASN A 747 -16.95 -16.02 -34.63
CA ASN A 747 -17.49 -14.73 -34.22
C ASN A 747 -17.46 -14.49 -32.69
N THR A 748 -16.51 -15.11 -31.99
CA THR A 748 -16.35 -14.95 -30.53
C THR A 748 -15.75 -13.60 -30.21
N VAL A 749 -16.35 -12.86 -29.26
CA VAL A 749 -15.80 -11.61 -28.72
C VAL A 749 -14.68 -11.95 -27.74
N ILE A 750 -13.49 -11.37 -27.94
CA ILE A 750 -12.30 -11.71 -27.14
C ILE A 750 -11.95 -10.57 -26.22
N PHE A 751 -11.81 -10.87 -24.91
CA PHE A 751 -11.26 -9.97 -23.90
C PHE A 751 -9.94 -10.53 -23.36
N ARG A 752 -8.96 -9.64 -23.11
CA ARG A 752 -7.59 -10.05 -22.71
C ARG A 752 -7.10 -9.18 -21.54
N THR A 753 -6.55 -9.84 -20.51
CA THR A 753 -6.04 -9.13 -19.31
C THR A 753 -4.78 -8.29 -19.60
N ASP A 754 -3.93 -8.69 -20.53
CA ASP A 754 -2.73 -7.93 -20.91
C ASP A 754 -3.03 -6.55 -21.52
N GLN A 755 -4.20 -6.41 -22.17
CA GLN A 755 -4.65 -5.18 -22.82
C GLN A 755 -5.60 -4.39 -21.95
N GLN A 756 -6.52 -5.07 -21.27
CA GLN A 756 -7.68 -4.46 -20.61
C GLN A 756 -7.63 -4.54 -19.07
N GLY A 757 -6.57 -5.15 -18.51
CA GLY A 757 -6.49 -5.40 -17.07
C GLY A 757 -7.55 -6.39 -16.60
N ALA A 758 -8.01 -6.27 -15.37
CA ALA A 758 -9.08 -7.14 -14.85
C ALA A 758 -10.36 -7.01 -15.68
N ILE A 759 -11.05 -8.14 -15.88
CA ILE A 759 -12.28 -8.22 -16.66
C ILE A 759 -13.37 -8.75 -15.75
N THR A 760 -14.40 -7.94 -15.50
CA THR A 760 -15.52 -8.30 -14.62
C THR A 760 -16.80 -8.50 -15.41
N TYR A 761 -17.42 -9.67 -15.25
CA TYR A 761 -18.80 -9.93 -15.64
C TYR A 761 -19.68 -9.81 -14.41
N LYS A 762 -20.61 -8.85 -14.42
CA LYS A 762 -21.56 -8.60 -13.35
C LYS A 762 -22.95 -8.99 -13.81
N PHE A 763 -23.67 -9.80 -13.00
CA PHE A 763 -24.94 -10.35 -13.40
C PHE A 763 -26.02 -10.22 -12.31
N TYR A 764 -27.27 -10.11 -12.77
CA TYR A 764 -28.46 -10.07 -11.93
C TYR A 764 -29.67 -10.57 -12.73
N GLN A 765 -30.44 -11.52 -12.22
CA GLN A 765 -31.70 -12.06 -12.84
C GLN A 765 -31.53 -12.41 -14.31
N GLY A 766 -30.52 -13.20 -14.67
CA GLY A 766 -30.30 -13.67 -16.04
C GLY A 766 -29.76 -12.61 -17.02
N LYS A 767 -29.49 -11.40 -16.58
CA LYS A 767 -28.84 -10.35 -17.37
C LYS A 767 -27.45 -10.03 -16.82
N GLY A 768 -26.48 -9.83 -17.68
CA GLY A 768 -25.13 -9.51 -17.27
C GLY A 768 -24.43 -8.54 -18.22
N THR A 769 -23.42 -7.87 -17.69
CA THR A 769 -22.57 -6.94 -18.43
C THR A 769 -21.11 -7.27 -18.17
N ILE A 770 -20.29 -7.23 -19.23
CA ILE A 770 -18.83 -7.31 -19.10
C ILE A 770 -18.25 -5.90 -19.10
N SER A 771 -17.35 -5.66 -18.17
CA SER A 771 -16.62 -4.40 -18.06
C SER A 771 -15.13 -4.68 -17.83
N PRO A 772 -14.26 -4.35 -18.79
CA PRO A 772 -12.83 -4.33 -18.57
C PRO A 772 -12.46 -3.16 -17.66
N TYR A 773 -11.37 -3.30 -16.90
CA TYR A 773 -10.87 -2.26 -15.99
C TYR A 773 -10.17 -1.12 -16.74
N LEU A 774 -9.46 -1.47 -17.80
CA LEU A 774 -8.86 -0.52 -18.73
C LEU A 774 -9.69 -0.48 -20.02
N PRO A 775 -9.81 0.70 -20.64
CA PRO A 775 -10.61 0.85 -21.88
C PRO A 775 -10.04 0.09 -23.06
#